data_3720b128e470e7a460546fcf8954c2de
#
_entry.id   3720b128e470e7a460546fcf8954c2de
#
_cell.length_a   1.000
_cell.length_b   1.000
_cell.length_c   1.000
_cell.angle_alpha   90.00
_cell.angle_beta   90.00
_cell.angle_gamma   90.00
#
_symmetry.space_group_name_H-M   'P 1'
#
loop_
_entity.id
_entity.type
_entity.pdbx_description
1 polymer ?
#
loop_
_entity_poly.entity_id
_entity_poly.type
_entity_poly.pdbx_seq_one_letter_code
_entity_poly.pdbx_strand_id
1 'polypeptide(L)'
;MAQLKPHAHVVMQKAAQRGTMVTEGDSGTMLVNRLYERKPWWLIAQALIDSSAWVLAVLFAYMLRYSVLLSNGSVFDIIHPASLTMTATLAVVLHLVIGLAGVKIYNGVYSYGSFDESWRAGAAALSAGAALTAFSFVDELLGLPHIPHSVPAIAAAFSLIMMAGARMAKRVYTERGAVRELTGEPVIVYGAGFIGGMVMDSMLHDEEAKLRPVAVFDDDQLKAGTKFHGISVITTYRELEQVIRESGTRKILVTISDMSEDYFESFCNRMRKLKVEVQRISSANARLMGERLITASDNDLMRVIRGEINYDIDRDILRSYLHGKRVLVTGAGGSIGSELCRQISEFGPETLMMLDHDETLLMETKVSITHESSLDDDRIILADIREGDNLLEIFRDRRPEVVFHAAALKHVSALEAYPQEAWKTNSLGTLNVLRAAEAVGVKTFVNVSTDKAADPKTALGQSKRVAERLTAYFGEKTGNTYVSVRFGNVFGSRGSIKPLFTKQILSGGPITLTDKRATRYFMLITDACLLVMLAGAIGRPGEVMVLDMGQPVKILDVAKAMRQAYERYDVEIKEIGLRKGEKLDETLFGGTEKLVPSEENRYISRSSAPALDPDELDYERWIQNYREHSGYERHGLERAPDPRTLADAQTF
;
A
#
# COMPACT_ATOMS: atom_id res chain seq x y z
N MET A 1 6.33 -31.71 20.65
CA MET A 1 5.58 -32.20 19.49
C MET A 1 4.51 -33.19 19.93
N ALA A 2 3.47 -32.77 20.57
CA ALA A 2 2.25 -33.57 20.84
C ALA A 2 1.26 -32.71 21.62
N GLN A 3 0.46 -31.86 20.97
CA GLN A 3 -0.74 -31.24 21.58
C GLN A 3 -1.53 -30.33 20.62
N LEU A 4 -1.66 -30.67 19.33
CA LEU A 4 -2.53 -29.93 18.38
C LEU A 4 -3.31 -30.82 17.40
N LYS A 5 -3.83 -31.97 17.88
CA LYS A 5 -4.61 -32.89 17.04
C LYS A 5 -5.95 -33.41 17.61
N PRO A 6 -6.75 -32.70 18.43
CA PRO A 6 -8.12 -33.15 18.67
C PRO A 6 -9.23 -32.36 17.99
N HIS A 7 -9.01 -31.12 17.45
CA HIS A 7 -10.13 -30.32 16.97
C HIS A 7 -10.54 -30.56 15.51
N ALA A 8 -9.64 -31.04 14.64
CA ALA A 8 -9.98 -31.33 13.25
C ALA A 8 -10.86 -32.58 13.07
N HIS A 9 -10.69 -33.58 13.94
CA HIS A 9 -11.47 -34.84 13.85
C HIS A 9 -12.92 -34.70 14.33
N VAL A 10 -13.20 -33.78 15.25
CA VAL A 10 -14.57 -33.55 15.78
C VAL A 10 -15.43 -32.77 14.80
N VAL A 11 -14.81 -31.90 13.98
CA VAL A 11 -15.52 -31.15 12.95
C VAL A 11 -15.89 -32.03 11.76
N MET A 12 -15.04 -32.96 11.36
CA MET A 12 -15.34 -33.91 10.28
C MET A 12 -16.39 -34.98 10.68
N GLN A 13 -16.43 -35.45 11.93
CA GLN A 13 -17.45 -36.38 12.37
C GLN A 13 -18.85 -35.75 12.50
N LYS A 14 -18.96 -34.47 12.80
CA LYS A 14 -20.25 -33.75 12.82
C LYS A 14 -20.81 -33.41 11.44
N ALA A 15 -19.96 -33.30 10.43
CA ALA A 15 -20.39 -33.09 9.03
C ALA A 15 -20.93 -34.35 8.37
N ALA A 16 -20.40 -35.54 8.76
CA ALA A 16 -20.83 -36.83 8.22
C ALA A 16 -22.17 -37.32 8.78
N GLN A 17 -22.67 -36.75 9.89
CA GLN A 17 -23.95 -37.15 10.52
C GLN A 17 -25.15 -36.30 10.12
N ARG A 18 -24.96 -35.27 9.32
CA ARG A 18 -26.08 -34.50 8.71
C ARG A 18 -26.07 -34.75 7.21
N GLY A 19 -26.77 -35.81 6.80
CA GLY A 19 -27.03 -36.17 5.41
C GLY A 19 -27.83 -35.06 4.71
N THR A 20 -27.14 -34.04 4.19
CA THR A 20 -27.70 -33.09 3.24
C THR A 20 -26.96 -33.25 1.93
N MET A 21 -27.70 -33.66 0.91
CA MET A 21 -27.22 -33.64 -0.49
C MET A 21 -26.63 -32.28 -0.81
N VAL A 22 -25.37 -32.28 -1.23
CA VAL A 22 -24.71 -31.10 -1.79
C VAL A 22 -25.19 -30.99 -3.24
N THR A 23 -26.01 -29.99 -3.52
CA THR A 23 -26.36 -29.58 -4.88
C THR A 23 -25.16 -28.81 -5.47
N GLU A 24 -24.88 -29.07 -6.74
CA GLU A 24 -23.88 -28.36 -7.55
C GLU A 24 -24.13 -26.83 -7.50
N GLY A 25 -23.25 -26.09 -6.81
CA GLY A 25 -23.35 -24.63 -6.68
C GLY A 25 -22.27 -23.96 -5.83
N ASP A 26 -21.33 -24.70 -5.27
CA ASP A 26 -20.36 -24.18 -4.30
C ASP A 26 -18.95 -23.95 -4.92
N SER A 27 -18.91 -23.01 -5.90
CA SER A 27 -17.65 -22.62 -6.59
C SER A 27 -16.67 -21.83 -5.71
N GLY A 28 -17.14 -21.19 -4.63
CA GLY A 28 -16.32 -20.35 -3.75
C GLY A 28 -15.36 -21.13 -2.86
N THR A 29 -15.75 -22.31 -2.41
CA THR A 29 -14.92 -23.19 -1.57
C THR A 29 -13.86 -23.93 -2.39
N MET A 30 -14.10 -24.12 -3.70
CA MET A 30 -13.12 -24.70 -4.62
C MET A 30 -11.94 -23.78 -4.93
N LEU A 31 -12.11 -22.46 -4.98
CA LEU A 31 -11.03 -21.53 -5.33
C LEU A 31 -9.99 -21.38 -4.21
N VAL A 32 -10.43 -21.29 -2.95
CA VAL A 32 -9.50 -21.25 -1.79
C VAL A 32 -8.74 -22.55 -1.66
N ASN A 33 -9.38 -23.69 -1.91
CA ASN A 33 -8.71 -24.99 -1.93
C ASN A 33 -7.78 -25.14 -3.17
N ARG A 34 -8.10 -24.58 -4.34
CA ARG A 34 -7.21 -24.64 -5.52
C ARG A 34 -5.94 -23.80 -5.39
N LEU A 35 -5.94 -22.70 -4.64
CA LEU A 35 -4.73 -21.92 -4.37
C LEU A 35 -3.79 -22.60 -3.36
N TYR A 36 -4.29 -23.52 -2.52
CA TYR A 36 -3.52 -24.26 -1.51
C TYR A 36 -3.27 -25.72 -1.86
N GLU A 37 -4.02 -26.33 -2.78
CA GLU A 37 -3.75 -27.67 -3.29
C GLU A 37 -2.83 -27.62 -4.53
N ARG A 38 -1.56 -27.29 -4.33
CA ARG A 38 -0.56 -27.75 -5.29
C ARG A 38 -0.55 -29.26 -5.22
N LYS A 39 -1.07 -29.90 -6.27
CA LYS A 39 -1.05 -31.37 -6.41
C LYS A 39 0.37 -31.86 -6.12
N PRO A 40 0.59 -32.79 -5.21
CA PRO A 40 1.93 -33.21 -4.77
C PRO A 40 2.82 -33.66 -5.94
N TRP A 41 2.24 -34.11 -7.07
CA TRP A 41 2.99 -34.48 -8.28
C TRP A 41 3.75 -33.32 -8.91
N TRP A 42 3.28 -32.08 -8.73
CA TRP A 42 3.95 -30.90 -9.32
C TRP A 42 5.27 -30.57 -8.61
N LEU A 43 5.32 -30.73 -7.29
CA LEU A 43 6.55 -30.56 -6.52
C LEU A 43 7.57 -31.65 -6.89
N ILE A 44 7.09 -32.86 -7.17
CA ILE A 44 7.91 -33.97 -7.66
C ILE A 44 8.45 -33.63 -9.06
N ALA A 45 7.61 -33.13 -9.97
CA ALA A 45 8.05 -32.72 -11.32
C ALA A 45 9.12 -31.62 -11.25
N GLN A 46 8.98 -30.65 -10.37
CA GLN A 46 9.96 -29.58 -10.15
C GLN A 46 11.30 -30.15 -9.64
N ALA A 47 11.25 -31.03 -8.65
CA ALA A 47 12.44 -31.69 -8.14
C ALA A 47 13.14 -32.55 -9.21
N LEU A 48 12.38 -33.21 -10.07
CA LEU A 48 12.92 -33.99 -11.22
C LEU A 48 13.58 -33.08 -12.27
N ILE A 49 13.00 -31.94 -12.58
CA ILE A 49 13.58 -30.95 -13.51
C ILE A 49 14.91 -30.43 -12.96
N ASP A 50 14.94 -30.03 -11.69
CA ASP A 50 16.15 -29.51 -11.02
C ASP A 50 17.23 -30.60 -10.91
N SER A 51 16.84 -31.85 -10.62
CA SER A 51 17.75 -33.01 -10.61
C SER A 51 18.33 -33.29 -11.99
N SER A 52 17.51 -33.22 -13.04
CA SER A 52 17.95 -33.40 -14.43
C SER A 52 18.94 -32.30 -14.85
N ALA A 53 18.69 -31.06 -14.42
CA ALA A 53 19.60 -29.95 -14.67
C ALA A 53 20.99 -30.19 -14.04
N TRP A 54 21.05 -30.74 -12.82
CA TRP A 54 22.31 -31.11 -12.19
C TRP A 54 23.03 -32.23 -12.92
N VAL A 55 22.33 -33.31 -13.30
CA VAL A 55 22.94 -34.44 -14.04
C VAL A 55 23.57 -33.96 -15.36
N LEU A 56 22.82 -33.15 -16.12
CA LEU A 56 23.31 -32.60 -17.38
C LEU A 56 24.46 -31.61 -17.16
N ALA A 57 24.39 -30.77 -16.13
CA ALA A 57 25.45 -29.83 -15.81
C ALA A 57 26.75 -30.53 -15.38
N VAL A 58 26.68 -31.61 -14.59
CA VAL A 58 27.82 -32.40 -14.21
C VAL A 58 28.45 -33.07 -15.42
N LEU A 59 27.62 -33.72 -16.28
CA LEU A 59 28.11 -34.32 -17.54
C LEU A 59 28.84 -33.29 -18.39
N PHE A 60 28.24 -32.12 -18.59
CA PHE A 60 28.84 -31.03 -19.36
C PHE A 60 30.13 -30.52 -18.74
N ALA A 61 30.21 -30.38 -17.42
CA ALA A 61 31.41 -29.97 -16.71
C ALA A 61 32.57 -30.94 -16.86
N TYR A 62 32.29 -32.26 -16.84
CA TYR A 62 33.28 -33.29 -17.14
C TYR A 62 33.75 -33.24 -18.61
N MET A 63 32.80 -33.11 -19.56
CA MET A 63 33.13 -32.98 -20.97
C MET A 63 34.03 -31.77 -21.25
N LEU A 64 33.72 -30.64 -20.63
CA LEU A 64 34.52 -29.40 -20.73
C LEU A 64 35.90 -29.59 -20.10
N ARG A 65 35.97 -30.19 -18.91
CA ARG A 65 37.23 -30.39 -18.14
C ARG A 65 38.21 -31.27 -18.90
N TYR A 66 37.72 -32.33 -19.56
CA TYR A 66 38.58 -33.27 -20.26
C TYR A 66 38.68 -32.98 -21.78
N SER A 67 38.16 -31.85 -22.22
CA SER A 67 38.15 -31.42 -23.63
C SER A 67 37.59 -32.48 -24.60
N VAL A 68 36.64 -33.30 -24.10
CA VAL A 68 36.04 -34.41 -24.90
C VAL A 68 35.35 -33.87 -26.15
N LEU A 69 34.85 -32.65 -26.13
CA LEU A 69 34.24 -31.98 -27.30
C LEU A 69 35.22 -31.78 -28.46
N LEU A 70 36.52 -31.83 -28.21
CA LEU A 70 37.59 -31.65 -29.21
C LEU A 70 38.30 -32.98 -29.54
N SER A 71 37.94 -34.09 -28.89
CA SER A 71 38.54 -35.39 -29.06
C SER A 71 37.65 -36.32 -29.89
N ASN A 72 38.26 -37.19 -30.70
CA ASN A 72 37.55 -38.22 -31.45
C ASN A 72 37.24 -39.50 -30.65
N GLY A 73 37.47 -39.46 -29.31
CA GLY A 73 37.25 -40.60 -28.43
C GLY A 73 35.82 -40.65 -27.87
N SER A 74 35.41 -41.83 -27.41
CA SER A 74 34.15 -41.98 -26.67
C SER A 74 34.25 -41.27 -25.32
N VAL A 75 33.15 -40.63 -24.84
CA VAL A 75 33.06 -39.95 -23.52
C VAL A 75 33.47 -40.91 -22.38
N PHE A 76 33.12 -42.18 -22.48
CA PHE A 76 33.38 -43.20 -21.45
C PHE A 76 34.81 -43.72 -21.43
N ASP A 77 35.59 -43.49 -22.50
CA ASP A 77 37.00 -43.85 -22.53
C ASP A 77 37.89 -42.82 -21.80
N ILE A 78 37.41 -41.59 -21.66
CA ILE A 78 38.13 -40.44 -21.10
C ILE A 78 37.67 -40.13 -19.68
N ILE A 79 36.41 -40.31 -19.38
CA ILE A 79 35.80 -39.98 -18.09
C ILE A 79 35.57 -41.26 -17.29
N HIS A 80 36.14 -41.36 -16.09
CA HIS A 80 35.94 -42.51 -15.23
C HIS A 80 34.45 -42.59 -14.78
N PRO A 81 33.68 -43.63 -15.16
CA PRO A 81 32.23 -43.67 -14.91
C PRO A 81 31.85 -43.55 -13.43
N ALA A 82 32.66 -44.11 -12.51
CA ALA A 82 32.39 -44.04 -11.08
C ALA A 82 32.50 -42.60 -10.54
N SER A 83 33.46 -41.79 -11.00
CA SER A 83 33.61 -40.40 -10.61
C SER A 83 32.44 -39.57 -11.13
N LEU A 84 32.01 -39.77 -12.36
CA LEU A 84 30.87 -39.08 -12.97
C LEU A 84 29.57 -39.40 -12.23
N THR A 85 29.28 -40.68 -11.99
CA THR A 85 28.03 -41.10 -11.33
C THR A 85 28.00 -40.64 -9.87
N MET A 86 29.11 -40.73 -9.15
CA MET A 86 29.23 -40.25 -7.75
C MET A 86 28.99 -38.73 -7.68
N THR A 87 29.66 -37.95 -8.54
CA THR A 87 29.51 -36.50 -8.61
C THR A 87 28.05 -36.10 -8.90
N ALA A 88 27.42 -36.71 -9.89
CA ALA A 88 26.04 -36.40 -10.24
C ALA A 88 25.07 -36.77 -9.11
N THR A 89 25.26 -37.94 -8.47
CA THR A 89 24.41 -38.38 -7.36
C THR A 89 24.53 -37.44 -6.16
N LEU A 90 25.77 -37.10 -5.77
CA LEU A 90 26.00 -36.18 -4.65
C LEU A 90 25.45 -34.78 -4.94
N ALA A 91 25.64 -34.26 -6.15
CA ALA A 91 25.11 -32.96 -6.55
C ALA A 91 23.58 -32.89 -6.41
N VAL A 92 22.88 -33.92 -6.93
CA VAL A 92 21.42 -34.04 -6.85
C VAL A 92 20.96 -34.16 -5.40
N VAL A 93 21.59 -35.04 -4.62
CA VAL A 93 21.22 -35.27 -3.21
C VAL A 93 21.43 -34.01 -2.37
N LEU A 94 22.58 -33.35 -2.51
CA LEU A 94 22.86 -32.10 -1.80
C LEU A 94 21.88 -31.01 -2.18
N HIS A 95 21.59 -30.82 -3.47
CA HIS A 95 20.61 -29.83 -3.92
C HIS A 95 19.22 -30.10 -3.36
N LEU A 96 18.74 -31.35 -3.40
CA LEU A 96 17.42 -31.73 -2.88
C LEU A 96 17.34 -31.55 -1.35
N VAL A 97 18.38 -31.95 -0.60
CA VAL A 97 18.42 -31.79 0.85
C VAL A 97 18.42 -30.32 1.23
N ILE A 98 19.27 -29.50 0.59
CA ILE A 98 19.31 -28.06 0.83
C ILE A 98 18.02 -27.40 0.41
N GLY A 99 17.43 -27.83 -0.72
CA GLY A 99 16.17 -27.32 -1.22
C GLY A 99 14.98 -27.63 -0.34
N LEU A 100 14.92 -28.81 0.28
CA LEU A 100 13.86 -29.23 1.19
C LEU A 100 14.04 -28.68 2.61
N ALA A 101 15.20 -28.86 3.19
CA ALA A 101 15.45 -28.56 4.60
C ALA A 101 15.98 -27.13 4.84
N GLY A 102 16.85 -26.62 3.96
CA GLY A 102 17.46 -25.31 4.08
C GLY A 102 16.55 -24.17 3.58
N VAL A 103 16.43 -24.05 2.29
CA VAL A 103 15.73 -22.91 1.66
C VAL A 103 14.24 -23.16 1.40
N LYS A 104 13.72 -24.34 1.68
CA LYS A 104 12.30 -24.74 1.63
C LYS A 104 11.63 -24.50 0.26
N ILE A 105 12.37 -24.69 -0.84
CA ILE A 105 11.89 -24.44 -2.20
C ILE A 105 10.80 -25.40 -2.63
N TYR A 106 10.84 -26.66 -2.16
CA TYR A 106 9.87 -27.71 -2.48
C TYR A 106 8.70 -27.82 -1.50
N ASN A 107 8.50 -26.83 -0.64
CA ASN A 107 7.42 -26.85 0.37
C ASN A 107 6.10 -26.24 -0.13
N GLY A 108 6.02 -25.86 -1.41
CA GLY A 108 4.77 -25.41 -2.04
C GLY A 108 4.33 -23.97 -1.72
N VAL A 109 5.14 -23.20 -0.99
CA VAL A 109 4.78 -21.84 -0.53
C VAL A 109 4.96 -20.77 -1.62
N TYR A 110 5.80 -21.04 -2.63
CA TYR A 110 6.17 -20.05 -3.66
C TYR A 110 5.51 -20.36 -4.99
N SER A 111 5.09 -19.31 -5.72
CA SER A 111 4.60 -19.49 -7.11
C SER A 111 5.77 -19.80 -8.02
N TYR A 112 5.60 -20.79 -8.92
CA TYR A 112 6.64 -21.23 -9.83
C TYR A 112 7.01 -20.13 -10.84
N GLY A 113 8.31 -19.78 -10.89
CA GLY A 113 8.83 -18.68 -11.71
C GLY A 113 8.76 -17.31 -11.03
N SER A 114 8.42 -17.24 -9.73
CA SER A 114 8.55 -16.01 -8.94
C SER A 114 10.02 -15.67 -8.66
N PHE A 115 10.30 -14.40 -8.37
CA PHE A 115 11.63 -13.96 -7.99
C PHE A 115 12.14 -14.70 -6.75
N ASP A 116 11.27 -14.83 -5.73
CA ASP A 116 11.61 -15.51 -4.47
C ASP A 116 11.95 -17.00 -4.66
N GLU A 117 11.23 -17.71 -5.54
CA GLU A 117 11.55 -19.09 -5.89
C GLU A 117 12.88 -19.19 -6.64
N SER A 118 13.08 -18.31 -7.63
CA SER A 118 14.29 -18.30 -8.46
C SER A 118 15.55 -18.01 -7.63
N TRP A 119 15.47 -17.04 -6.71
CA TRP A 119 16.56 -16.72 -5.77
C TRP A 119 16.89 -17.92 -4.87
N ARG A 120 15.89 -18.60 -4.31
CA ARG A 120 16.08 -19.76 -3.44
C ARG A 120 16.63 -20.96 -4.18
N ALA A 121 16.17 -21.20 -5.44
CA ALA A 121 16.76 -22.22 -6.30
C ALA A 121 18.24 -21.94 -6.58
N GLY A 122 18.59 -20.68 -6.84
CA GLY A 122 19.96 -20.25 -6.99
C GLY A 122 20.79 -20.47 -5.73
N ALA A 123 20.26 -20.09 -4.59
CA ALA A 123 20.93 -20.31 -3.29
C ALA A 123 21.15 -21.81 -3.00
N ALA A 124 20.16 -22.67 -3.30
CA ALA A 124 20.31 -24.12 -3.15
C ALA A 124 21.38 -24.68 -4.10
N ALA A 125 21.39 -24.26 -5.37
CA ALA A 125 22.36 -24.71 -6.34
C ALA A 125 23.80 -24.28 -6.00
N LEU A 126 24.00 -23.02 -5.60
CA LEU A 126 25.31 -22.52 -5.20
C LEU A 126 25.81 -23.18 -3.92
N SER A 127 24.95 -23.39 -2.93
CA SER A 127 25.31 -24.08 -1.68
C SER A 127 25.67 -25.55 -1.92
N ALA A 128 24.91 -26.24 -2.79
CA ALA A 128 25.23 -27.61 -3.19
C ALA A 128 26.56 -27.69 -3.94
N GLY A 129 26.82 -26.75 -4.85
CA GLY A 129 28.08 -26.64 -5.56
C GLY A 129 29.29 -26.38 -4.64
N ALA A 130 29.11 -25.48 -3.67
CA ALA A 130 30.15 -25.19 -2.68
C ALA A 130 30.44 -26.42 -1.78
N ALA A 131 29.40 -27.10 -1.30
CA ALA A 131 29.56 -28.33 -0.52
C ALA A 131 30.25 -29.45 -1.31
N LEU A 132 29.89 -29.62 -2.60
CA LEU A 132 30.50 -30.60 -3.48
C LEU A 132 31.95 -30.22 -3.80
N THR A 133 32.28 -28.94 -3.95
CA THR A 133 33.64 -28.45 -4.11
C THR A 133 34.46 -28.77 -2.86
N ALA A 134 33.94 -28.47 -1.65
CA ALA A 134 34.61 -28.81 -0.41
C ALA A 134 34.85 -30.33 -0.27
N PHE A 135 33.86 -31.13 -0.68
CA PHE A 135 33.97 -32.60 -0.66
C PHE A 135 35.07 -33.11 -1.60
N SER A 136 35.27 -32.48 -2.77
CA SER A 136 36.30 -32.87 -3.72
C SER A 136 37.75 -32.70 -3.21
N PHE A 137 37.99 -32.09 -2.04
CA PHE A 137 39.32 -32.02 -1.39
C PHE A 137 39.55 -33.16 -0.42
N VAL A 138 38.53 -33.96 -0.09
CA VAL A 138 38.63 -35.07 0.87
C VAL A 138 38.22 -36.43 0.27
N ASP A 139 37.77 -36.48 -0.96
CA ASP A 139 37.33 -37.70 -1.62
C ASP A 139 38.40 -38.76 -1.71
N GLU A 140 39.65 -38.39 -2.07
CA GLU A 140 40.79 -39.29 -2.10
C GLU A 140 41.17 -39.83 -0.71
N LEU A 141 41.08 -38.97 0.32
CA LEU A 141 41.37 -39.34 1.72
C LEU A 141 40.37 -40.40 2.23
N LEU A 142 39.15 -40.40 1.69
CA LEU A 142 38.09 -41.36 1.99
C LEU A 142 38.13 -42.62 1.12
N GLY A 143 39.12 -42.73 0.20
CA GLY A 143 39.24 -43.86 -0.74
C GLY A 143 38.10 -43.89 -1.79
N LEU A 144 37.51 -42.74 -2.09
CA LEU A 144 36.41 -42.59 -3.06
C LEU A 144 36.94 -42.21 -4.43
N PRO A 145 36.15 -42.39 -5.48
CA PRO A 145 36.50 -41.93 -6.85
C PRO A 145 36.75 -40.42 -6.86
N HIS A 146 37.91 -40.00 -7.39
CA HIS A 146 38.30 -38.59 -7.39
C HIS A 146 37.39 -37.69 -8.21
N ILE A 147 36.99 -36.56 -7.65
CA ILE A 147 36.23 -35.48 -8.29
C ILE A 147 37.16 -34.31 -8.61
N PRO A 148 37.39 -34.00 -9.90
CA PRO A 148 38.25 -32.85 -10.22
C PRO A 148 37.67 -31.54 -9.65
N HIS A 149 38.46 -30.78 -8.88
CA HIS A 149 38.00 -29.60 -8.12
C HIS A 149 37.27 -28.53 -8.95
N SER A 150 37.55 -28.42 -10.26
CA SER A 150 36.88 -27.48 -11.15
C SER A 150 35.47 -27.94 -11.57
N VAL A 151 35.17 -29.23 -11.53
CA VAL A 151 33.88 -29.78 -12.00
C VAL A 151 32.68 -29.29 -11.18
N PRO A 152 32.72 -29.31 -9.83
CA PRO A 152 31.60 -28.83 -9.04
C PRO A 152 31.23 -27.37 -9.29
N ALA A 153 32.22 -26.48 -9.41
CA ALA A 153 32.00 -25.06 -9.66
C ALA A 153 31.37 -24.81 -11.05
N ILE A 154 31.89 -25.49 -12.08
CA ILE A 154 31.35 -25.40 -13.44
C ILE A 154 29.92 -25.99 -13.47
N ALA A 155 29.71 -27.13 -12.85
CA ALA A 155 28.38 -27.78 -12.79
C ALA A 155 27.36 -26.91 -12.05
N ALA A 156 27.73 -26.26 -10.96
CA ALA A 156 26.85 -25.33 -10.23
C ALA A 156 26.41 -24.14 -11.10
N ALA A 157 27.34 -23.53 -11.83
CA ALA A 157 27.02 -22.43 -12.73
C ALA A 157 26.05 -22.86 -13.87
N PHE A 158 26.31 -24.01 -14.49
CA PHE A 158 25.44 -24.52 -15.56
C PHE A 158 24.07 -24.97 -15.03
N SER A 159 24.02 -25.66 -13.88
CA SER A 159 22.74 -26.06 -13.27
C SER A 159 21.88 -24.85 -12.95
N LEU A 160 22.48 -23.76 -12.44
CA LEU A 160 21.79 -22.50 -12.17
C LEU A 160 21.17 -21.90 -13.45
N ILE A 161 21.95 -21.85 -14.55
CA ILE A 161 21.45 -21.34 -15.83
C ILE A 161 20.31 -22.20 -16.34
N MET A 162 20.42 -23.52 -16.27
CA MET A 162 19.37 -24.44 -16.74
C MET A 162 18.10 -24.33 -15.91
N MET A 163 18.22 -24.26 -14.58
CA MET A 163 17.08 -24.08 -13.66
C MET A 163 16.37 -22.74 -13.89
N ALA A 164 17.12 -21.65 -14.05
CA ALA A 164 16.59 -20.33 -14.38
C ALA A 164 15.89 -20.34 -15.75
N GLY A 165 16.51 -20.97 -16.76
CA GLY A 165 15.94 -21.12 -18.09
C GLY A 165 14.62 -21.90 -18.09
N ALA A 166 14.54 -23.00 -17.35
CA ALA A 166 13.32 -23.80 -17.23
C ALA A 166 12.17 -23.01 -16.58
N ARG A 167 12.48 -22.23 -15.55
CA ARG A 167 11.50 -21.35 -14.86
C ARG A 167 11.02 -20.23 -15.78
N MET A 168 11.95 -19.61 -16.50
CA MET A 168 11.62 -18.55 -17.47
C MET A 168 10.80 -19.10 -18.65
N ALA A 169 11.16 -20.26 -19.19
CA ALA A 169 10.41 -20.90 -20.27
C ALA A 169 8.96 -21.21 -19.85
N LYS A 170 8.77 -21.72 -18.63
CA LYS A 170 7.43 -21.96 -18.11
C LYS A 170 6.66 -20.67 -17.90
N ARG A 171 7.29 -19.63 -17.35
CA ARG A 171 6.65 -18.32 -17.19
C ARG A 171 6.15 -17.78 -18.53
N VAL A 172 7.02 -17.80 -19.56
CA VAL A 172 6.66 -17.37 -20.92
C VAL A 172 5.52 -18.21 -21.49
N TYR A 173 5.55 -19.54 -21.25
CA TYR A 173 4.49 -20.44 -21.72
C TYR A 173 3.15 -20.15 -21.03
N THR A 174 3.16 -19.92 -19.71
CA THR A 174 1.96 -19.63 -18.91
C THR A 174 1.37 -18.26 -19.29
N GLU A 175 2.23 -17.23 -19.42
CA GLU A 175 1.81 -15.89 -19.83
C GLU A 175 1.23 -15.88 -21.26
N ARG A 176 1.80 -16.66 -22.20
CA ARG A 176 1.25 -16.80 -23.56
C ARG A 176 -0.04 -17.62 -23.60
N GLY A 177 -0.19 -18.60 -22.73
CA GLY A 177 -1.41 -19.42 -22.61
C GLY A 177 -2.59 -18.62 -22.08
N ALA A 178 -2.37 -17.79 -21.06
CA ALA A 178 -3.40 -16.97 -20.44
C ALA A 178 -4.08 -16.01 -21.45
N VAL A 179 -3.31 -15.45 -22.39
CA VAL A 179 -3.85 -14.53 -23.41
C VAL A 179 -4.71 -15.26 -24.47
N ARG A 180 -4.53 -16.56 -24.64
CA ARG A 180 -5.14 -17.31 -25.76
C ARG A 180 -6.54 -17.88 -25.46
N GLU A 181 -6.90 -18.01 -24.17
CA GLU A 181 -8.15 -18.65 -23.70
C GLU A 181 -9.15 -17.68 -23.07
N LEU A 182 -8.89 -16.36 -23.15
CA LEU A 182 -9.76 -15.36 -22.54
C LEU A 182 -11.14 -15.34 -23.20
N THR A 183 -12.14 -15.76 -22.47
CA THR A 183 -13.55 -15.61 -22.79
C THR A 183 -14.13 -14.42 -22.05
N GLY A 184 -14.94 -13.58 -22.70
CA GLY A 184 -15.56 -12.42 -22.04
C GLY A 184 -15.85 -11.28 -23.01
N GLU A 185 -16.50 -10.23 -22.48
CA GLU A 185 -16.80 -9.02 -23.23
C GLU A 185 -15.49 -8.31 -23.63
N PRO A 186 -15.29 -7.95 -24.91
CA PRO A 186 -14.08 -7.27 -25.35
C PRO A 186 -14.00 -5.87 -24.74
N VAL A 187 -12.84 -5.51 -24.15
CA VAL A 187 -12.59 -4.24 -23.52
C VAL A 187 -11.23 -3.68 -23.94
N ILE A 188 -11.13 -2.36 -24.04
CA ILE A 188 -9.85 -1.66 -24.24
C ILE A 188 -9.45 -1.00 -22.90
N VAL A 189 -8.19 -1.13 -22.53
CA VAL A 189 -7.63 -0.44 -21.35
C VAL A 189 -6.93 0.82 -21.83
N TYR A 190 -7.27 1.97 -21.28
CA TYR A 190 -6.61 3.23 -21.58
C TYR A 190 -5.64 3.62 -20.46
N GLY A 191 -4.35 3.50 -20.76
CA GLY A 191 -3.23 3.73 -19.87
C GLY A 191 -2.37 2.47 -19.65
N ALA A 192 -1.18 2.42 -20.27
CA ALA A 192 -0.16 1.39 -20.10
C ALA A 192 0.82 1.77 -18.97
N GLY A 193 0.28 2.25 -17.85
CA GLY A 193 1.00 2.61 -16.64
C GLY A 193 0.79 1.57 -15.53
N PHE A 194 1.21 1.94 -14.30
CA PHE A 194 1.12 1.05 -13.12
C PHE A 194 -0.31 0.54 -12.86
N ILE A 195 -1.29 1.44 -12.89
CA ILE A 195 -2.72 1.08 -12.67
C ILE A 195 -3.23 0.19 -13.81
N GLY A 196 -2.88 0.54 -15.06
CA GLY A 196 -3.20 -0.29 -16.23
C GLY A 196 -2.64 -1.71 -16.10
N GLY A 197 -1.40 -1.86 -15.60
CA GLY A 197 -0.78 -3.15 -15.31
C GLY A 197 -1.56 -3.97 -14.31
N MET A 198 -1.97 -3.37 -13.20
CA MET A 198 -2.79 -4.04 -12.19
C MET A 198 -4.15 -4.51 -12.72
N VAL A 199 -4.80 -3.66 -13.52
CA VAL A 199 -6.07 -3.98 -14.17
C VAL A 199 -5.91 -5.13 -15.17
N MET A 200 -4.84 -5.10 -15.97
CA MET A 200 -4.51 -6.14 -16.93
C MET A 200 -4.20 -7.47 -16.23
N ASP A 201 -3.36 -7.46 -15.18
CA ASP A 201 -3.05 -8.66 -14.40
C ASP A 201 -4.30 -9.30 -13.82
N SER A 202 -5.21 -8.50 -13.28
CA SER A 202 -6.48 -8.97 -12.76
C SER A 202 -7.32 -9.66 -13.85
N MET A 203 -7.49 -9.02 -15.03
CA MET A 203 -8.27 -9.60 -16.12
C MET A 203 -7.65 -10.87 -16.72
N LEU A 204 -6.31 -10.96 -16.71
CA LEU A 204 -5.59 -12.07 -17.33
C LEU A 204 -5.50 -13.31 -16.42
N HIS A 205 -5.58 -13.14 -15.09
CA HIS A 205 -5.41 -14.21 -14.12
C HIS A 205 -6.69 -14.66 -13.43
N ASP A 206 -7.81 -13.95 -13.66
CA ASP A 206 -9.11 -14.33 -13.13
C ASP A 206 -9.86 -15.21 -14.13
N GLU A 207 -10.03 -16.49 -13.80
CA GLU A 207 -10.77 -17.45 -14.62
C GLU A 207 -12.28 -17.12 -14.75
N GLU A 208 -12.80 -16.28 -13.84
CA GLU A 208 -14.19 -15.77 -13.88
C GLU A 208 -14.31 -14.38 -14.49
N ALA A 209 -13.21 -13.79 -15.00
CA ALA A 209 -13.24 -12.47 -15.60
C ALA A 209 -14.18 -12.44 -16.82
N LYS A 210 -15.24 -11.65 -16.69
CA LYS A 210 -16.21 -11.43 -17.76
C LYS A 210 -15.73 -10.43 -18.82
N LEU A 211 -14.53 -9.88 -18.65
CA LEU A 211 -13.91 -8.89 -19.52
C LEU A 211 -12.63 -9.44 -20.17
N ARG A 212 -12.53 -9.23 -21.48
CA ARG A 212 -11.36 -9.67 -22.27
C ARG A 212 -10.65 -8.47 -22.86
N PRO A 213 -9.43 -8.12 -22.40
CA PRO A 213 -8.66 -7.03 -22.97
C PRO A 213 -8.23 -7.36 -24.42
N VAL A 214 -8.57 -6.48 -25.36
CA VAL A 214 -8.27 -6.65 -26.80
C VAL A 214 -7.15 -5.73 -27.27
N ALA A 215 -6.99 -4.57 -26.65
CA ALA A 215 -5.90 -3.64 -26.90
C ALA A 215 -5.67 -2.77 -25.65
N VAL A 216 -4.49 -2.18 -25.56
CA VAL A 216 -4.18 -1.11 -24.61
C VAL A 216 -3.97 0.18 -25.41
N PHE A 217 -4.70 1.23 -25.06
CA PHE A 217 -4.51 2.57 -25.63
C PHE A 217 -3.65 3.40 -24.67
N ASP A 218 -2.66 4.13 -25.17
CA ASP A 218 -1.81 5.01 -24.38
C ASP A 218 -1.38 6.22 -25.22
N ASP A 219 -1.40 7.41 -24.67
CA ASP A 219 -1.03 8.64 -25.40
C ASP A 219 0.47 8.77 -25.65
N ASP A 220 1.29 8.00 -24.96
CA ASP A 220 2.74 8.00 -25.09
C ASP A 220 3.17 7.28 -26.38
N GLN A 221 3.61 8.06 -27.36
CA GLN A 221 4.07 7.58 -28.65
C GLN A 221 5.28 6.62 -28.56
N LEU A 222 6.06 6.68 -27.49
CA LEU A 222 7.20 5.78 -27.27
C LEU A 222 6.77 4.34 -27.02
N LYS A 223 5.52 4.13 -26.63
CA LYS A 223 4.94 2.81 -26.38
C LYS A 223 4.29 2.18 -27.62
N ALA A 224 4.25 2.91 -28.75
CA ALA A 224 3.62 2.45 -29.99
C ALA A 224 4.18 1.09 -30.44
N GLY A 225 3.29 0.13 -30.72
CA GLY A 225 3.64 -1.20 -31.20
C GLY A 225 4.31 -2.11 -30.16
N THR A 226 4.49 -1.67 -28.91
CA THR A 226 4.95 -2.54 -27.82
C THR A 226 3.83 -3.48 -27.34
N LYS A 227 4.18 -4.46 -26.52
CA LYS A 227 3.19 -5.34 -25.87
C LYS A 227 3.18 -5.08 -24.37
N PHE A 228 2.01 -4.80 -23.83
CA PHE A 228 1.76 -4.62 -22.42
C PHE A 228 0.97 -5.83 -21.90
N HIS A 229 1.55 -6.62 -21.00
CA HIS A 229 0.99 -7.91 -20.56
C HIS A 229 0.58 -8.84 -21.73
N GLY A 230 1.34 -8.83 -22.82
CA GLY A 230 1.08 -9.63 -24.02
C GLY A 230 0.06 -9.05 -25.01
N ILE A 231 -0.65 -7.96 -24.64
CA ILE A 231 -1.62 -7.25 -25.48
C ILE A 231 -0.95 -6.07 -26.18
N SER A 232 -1.32 -5.80 -27.43
CA SER A 232 -0.73 -4.73 -28.25
C SER A 232 -1.10 -3.34 -27.71
N VAL A 233 -0.11 -2.45 -27.61
CA VAL A 233 -0.31 -1.02 -27.28
C VAL A 233 -0.50 -0.24 -28.58
N ILE A 234 -1.59 0.53 -28.65
CA ILE A 234 -1.94 1.46 -29.71
C ILE A 234 -1.89 2.89 -29.18
N THR A 235 -1.45 3.85 -29.97
CA THR A 235 -1.20 5.21 -29.49
C THR A 235 -1.94 6.28 -30.27
N THR A 236 -2.64 5.92 -31.32
CA THR A 236 -3.39 6.88 -32.15
C THR A 236 -4.90 6.65 -32.07
N TYR A 237 -5.68 7.72 -32.12
CA TYR A 237 -7.13 7.64 -32.18
C TYR A 237 -7.65 6.88 -33.39
N ARG A 238 -6.90 6.88 -34.51
CA ARG A 238 -7.26 6.14 -35.73
C ARG A 238 -7.18 4.62 -35.47
N GLU A 239 -6.12 4.17 -34.82
CA GLU A 239 -5.97 2.76 -34.42
C GLU A 239 -7.03 2.38 -33.39
N LEU A 240 -7.29 3.25 -32.42
CA LEU A 240 -8.33 3.03 -31.41
C LEU A 240 -9.70 2.81 -32.07
N GLU A 241 -10.11 3.67 -33.00
CA GLU A 241 -11.37 3.55 -33.71
C GLU A 241 -11.41 2.29 -34.60
N GLN A 242 -10.27 1.88 -35.15
CA GLN A 242 -10.17 0.66 -35.93
C GLN A 242 -10.36 -0.57 -35.03
N VAL A 243 -9.65 -0.64 -33.92
CA VAL A 243 -9.76 -1.75 -32.96
C VAL A 243 -11.19 -1.85 -32.39
N ILE A 244 -11.84 -0.74 -32.07
CA ILE A 244 -13.24 -0.71 -31.60
C ILE A 244 -14.16 -1.39 -32.65
N ARG A 245 -13.99 -1.06 -33.93
CA ARG A 245 -14.82 -1.64 -35.01
C ARG A 245 -14.53 -3.12 -35.24
N GLU A 246 -13.26 -3.52 -35.25
CA GLU A 246 -12.86 -4.89 -35.53
C GLU A 246 -13.17 -5.86 -34.38
N SER A 247 -12.99 -5.41 -33.12
CA SER A 247 -13.21 -6.23 -31.93
C SER A 247 -14.65 -6.22 -31.43
N GLY A 248 -15.47 -5.26 -31.90
CA GLY A 248 -16.82 -5.05 -31.38
C GLY A 248 -16.85 -4.51 -29.95
N THR A 249 -15.75 -3.93 -29.49
CA THR A 249 -15.62 -3.36 -28.13
C THR A 249 -16.66 -2.28 -27.89
N ARG A 250 -17.36 -2.40 -26.76
CA ARG A 250 -18.34 -1.41 -26.28
C ARG A 250 -17.92 -0.71 -24.99
N LYS A 251 -16.78 -1.07 -24.41
CA LYS A 251 -16.31 -0.56 -23.13
C LYS A 251 -14.83 -0.23 -23.15
N ILE A 252 -14.48 0.96 -22.64
CA ILE A 252 -13.10 1.38 -22.42
C ILE A 252 -12.90 1.66 -20.94
N LEU A 253 -11.83 1.10 -20.36
CA LEU A 253 -11.44 1.30 -18.97
C LEU A 253 -10.28 2.30 -18.92
N VAL A 254 -10.53 3.51 -18.42
CA VAL A 254 -9.50 4.55 -18.26
C VAL A 254 -8.80 4.35 -16.92
N THR A 255 -7.50 4.05 -16.98
CA THR A 255 -6.65 3.75 -15.81
C THR A 255 -5.63 4.85 -15.51
N ILE A 256 -5.80 6.03 -16.14
CA ILE A 256 -4.98 7.21 -15.93
C ILE A 256 -5.59 8.03 -14.81
N SER A 257 -4.90 8.11 -13.66
CA SER A 257 -5.40 8.83 -12.47
C SER A 257 -5.54 10.33 -12.70
N ASP A 258 -4.62 10.90 -13.45
CA ASP A 258 -4.41 12.35 -13.52
C ASP A 258 -4.86 12.96 -14.84
N MET A 259 -5.76 12.28 -15.52
CA MET A 259 -6.44 12.83 -16.68
C MET A 259 -7.33 13.99 -16.23
N SER A 260 -7.10 15.20 -16.77
CA SER A 260 -7.95 16.38 -16.47
C SER A 260 -9.41 16.10 -16.81
N GLU A 261 -10.32 16.71 -16.09
CA GLU A 261 -11.77 16.46 -16.25
C GLU A 261 -12.23 16.88 -17.65
N ASP A 262 -11.72 18.01 -18.17
CA ASP A 262 -12.03 18.50 -19.52
C ASP A 262 -11.57 17.52 -20.60
N TYR A 263 -10.37 16.94 -20.43
CA TYR A 263 -9.86 15.94 -21.38
C TYR A 263 -10.65 14.63 -21.29
N PHE A 264 -10.98 14.18 -20.08
CA PHE A 264 -11.81 13.00 -19.87
C PHE A 264 -13.20 13.17 -20.49
N GLU A 265 -13.85 14.32 -20.28
CA GLU A 265 -15.14 14.62 -20.87
C GLU A 265 -15.08 14.68 -22.40
N SER A 266 -14.03 15.30 -22.96
CA SER A 266 -13.79 15.32 -24.40
C SER A 266 -13.62 13.92 -24.97
N PHE A 267 -12.85 13.07 -24.28
CA PHE A 267 -12.68 11.66 -24.64
C PHE A 267 -14.01 10.90 -24.57
N CYS A 268 -14.77 11.04 -23.50
CA CYS A 268 -16.09 10.43 -23.35
C CYS A 268 -17.04 10.86 -24.47
N ASN A 269 -17.06 12.16 -24.83
CA ASN A 269 -17.89 12.69 -25.92
C ASN A 269 -17.51 12.10 -27.29
N ARG A 270 -16.22 11.85 -27.52
CA ARG A 270 -15.73 11.18 -28.73
C ARG A 270 -16.15 9.71 -28.77
N MET A 271 -15.98 8.97 -27.66
CA MET A 271 -16.35 7.55 -27.57
C MET A 271 -17.87 7.33 -27.64
N ARG A 272 -18.66 8.28 -27.12
CA ARG A 272 -20.13 8.24 -27.22
C ARG A 272 -20.61 8.24 -28.67
N LYS A 273 -19.92 8.94 -29.59
CA LYS A 273 -20.24 8.92 -31.03
C LYS A 273 -20.03 7.53 -31.64
N LEU A 274 -19.13 6.73 -31.05
CA LEU A 274 -18.85 5.35 -31.45
C LEU A 274 -19.70 4.32 -30.69
N LYS A 275 -20.62 4.76 -29.82
CA LYS A 275 -21.45 3.94 -28.94
C LYS A 275 -20.62 3.08 -27.98
N VAL A 276 -19.50 3.63 -27.49
CA VAL A 276 -18.61 3.00 -26.53
C VAL A 276 -18.75 3.67 -25.17
N GLU A 277 -18.97 2.88 -24.14
CA GLU A 277 -18.97 3.30 -22.74
C GLU A 277 -17.55 3.53 -22.25
N VAL A 278 -17.33 4.61 -21.53
CA VAL A 278 -16.03 4.92 -20.92
C VAL A 278 -16.19 4.88 -19.40
N GLN A 279 -15.41 4.03 -18.76
CA GLN A 279 -15.39 3.90 -17.31
C GLN A 279 -14.02 4.27 -16.77
N ARG A 280 -13.96 5.22 -15.83
CA ARG A 280 -12.70 5.62 -15.15
C ARG A 280 -12.45 4.70 -13.96
N ILE A 281 -11.20 4.21 -13.84
CA ILE A 281 -10.76 3.33 -12.76
C ILE A 281 -9.76 4.09 -11.90
N SER A 282 -10.07 4.28 -10.62
CA SER A 282 -9.14 4.87 -9.67
C SER A 282 -8.06 3.87 -9.21
N SER A 283 -6.91 4.38 -8.75
CA SER A 283 -5.80 3.56 -8.22
C SER A 283 -6.23 2.66 -7.04
N ALA A 284 -7.17 3.11 -6.24
CA ALA A 284 -7.74 2.31 -5.16
C ALA A 284 -8.55 1.12 -5.70
N ASN A 285 -9.27 1.30 -6.80
CA ASN A 285 -10.10 0.27 -7.43
C ASN A 285 -9.29 -0.76 -8.22
N ALA A 286 -8.16 -0.36 -8.82
CA ALA A 286 -7.29 -1.26 -9.55
C ALA A 286 -6.68 -2.36 -8.67
N ARG A 287 -6.41 -2.05 -7.39
CA ARG A 287 -5.93 -3.04 -6.40
C ARG A 287 -6.99 -4.07 -5.98
N LEU A 288 -8.25 -3.82 -6.29
CA LEU A 288 -9.41 -4.63 -5.86
C LEU A 288 -10.06 -5.40 -7.01
N MET A 289 -9.52 -5.27 -8.23
CA MET A 289 -10.11 -5.85 -9.45
C MET A 289 -9.98 -7.37 -9.59
N GLY A 290 -9.51 -8.06 -8.57
CA GLY A 290 -9.57 -9.54 -8.55
C GLY A 290 -11.01 -10.09 -8.54
N GLU A 291 -12.02 -9.27 -8.18
CA GLU A 291 -13.42 -9.71 -8.19
C GLU A 291 -14.36 -8.54 -8.50
N ARG A 292 -14.92 -8.50 -9.69
CA ARG A 292 -16.02 -7.63 -10.18
C ARG A 292 -15.74 -6.11 -10.24
N LEU A 293 -15.68 -5.61 -11.47
CA LEU A 293 -15.77 -4.19 -11.88
C LEU A 293 -17.12 -3.54 -11.53
N ILE A 294 -17.50 -3.52 -10.27
CA ILE A 294 -18.62 -2.71 -9.79
C ILE A 294 -18.14 -2.05 -8.50
N THR A 295 -17.50 -0.90 -8.63
CA THR A 295 -17.24 -0.06 -7.48
C THR A 295 -17.98 1.24 -7.66
N ALA A 296 -18.98 1.45 -6.83
CA ALA A 296 -19.49 2.78 -6.58
C ALA A 296 -18.29 3.68 -6.22
N SER A 297 -18.16 4.83 -6.87
CA SER A 297 -17.11 5.79 -6.55
C SER A 297 -17.25 6.21 -5.08
N ASP A 298 -16.17 6.77 -4.48
CA ASP A 298 -16.26 7.29 -3.11
C ASP A 298 -17.37 8.33 -3.00
N ASN A 299 -17.56 9.13 -4.05
CA ASN A 299 -18.65 10.09 -4.15
C ASN A 299 -20.04 9.42 -4.13
N ASP A 300 -20.23 8.36 -4.92
CA ASP A 300 -21.52 7.65 -4.96
C ASP A 300 -21.83 6.97 -3.64
N LEU A 301 -20.85 6.32 -3.02
CA LEU A 301 -21.00 5.71 -1.69
C LEU A 301 -21.33 6.78 -0.65
N MET A 302 -20.61 7.91 -0.66
CA MET A 302 -20.87 8.99 0.29
C MET A 302 -22.23 9.66 0.05
N ARG A 303 -22.68 9.78 -1.19
CA ARG A 303 -24.03 10.26 -1.53
C ARG A 303 -25.11 9.34 -0.94
N VAL A 304 -24.92 8.02 -1.01
CA VAL A 304 -25.84 7.04 -0.41
C VAL A 304 -25.78 7.06 1.12
N ILE A 305 -24.59 7.21 1.70
CA ILE A 305 -24.34 7.12 3.15
C ILE A 305 -24.83 8.38 3.89
N ARG A 306 -24.55 9.58 3.38
CA ARG A 306 -24.82 10.85 4.10
C ARG A 306 -25.62 11.88 3.29
N GLY A 307 -25.95 11.59 2.04
CA GLY A 307 -26.50 12.58 1.09
C GLY A 307 -25.39 13.40 0.41
N GLU A 308 -25.81 14.23 -0.54
CA GLU A 308 -24.91 15.12 -1.26
C GLU A 308 -24.65 16.39 -0.44
N ILE A 309 -23.38 16.67 -0.14
CA ILE A 309 -22.95 17.95 0.40
C ILE A 309 -22.03 18.57 -0.65
N ASN A 310 -22.45 19.71 -1.17
CA ASN A 310 -21.65 20.48 -2.11
C ASN A 310 -21.03 21.65 -1.34
N TYR A 311 -19.72 21.64 -1.20
CA TYR A 311 -18.96 22.72 -0.57
C TYR A 311 -18.67 23.80 -1.63
N ASP A 312 -19.50 24.86 -1.63
CA ASP A 312 -19.28 26.04 -2.46
C ASP A 312 -18.18 26.89 -1.85
N ILE A 313 -16.95 26.76 -2.38
CA ILE A 313 -15.75 27.44 -1.88
C ILE A 313 -15.21 28.33 -2.99
N ASP A 314 -15.04 29.60 -2.66
CA ASP A 314 -14.38 30.56 -3.55
C ASP A 314 -12.90 30.21 -3.71
N ARG A 315 -12.54 29.72 -4.89
CA ARG A 315 -11.17 29.32 -5.23
C ARG A 315 -10.20 30.50 -5.30
N ASP A 316 -10.68 31.73 -5.46
CA ASP A 316 -9.82 32.92 -5.51
C ASP A 316 -9.24 33.23 -4.12
N ILE A 317 -9.95 32.93 -3.05
CA ILE A 317 -9.42 33.01 -1.68
C ILE A 317 -8.22 32.08 -1.53
N LEU A 318 -8.30 30.84 -2.00
CA LEU A 318 -7.20 29.87 -1.94
C LEU A 318 -6.02 30.31 -2.82
N ARG A 319 -6.32 30.78 -4.02
CA ARG A 319 -5.29 31.31 -4.94
C ARG A 319 -4.54 32.48 -4.35
N SER A 320 -5.21 33.39 -3.65
CA SER A 320 -4.61 34.60 -3.10
C SER A 320 -3.47 34.34 -2.11
N TYR A 321 -3.51 33.20 -1.37
CA TYR A 321 -2.46 32.91 -0.38
C TYR A 321 -1.54 31.72 -0.76
N LEU A 322 -1.87 30.94 -1.82
CA LEU A 322 -1.04 29.82 -2.27
C LEU A 322 -0.23 30.15 -3.52
N HIS A 323 -0.78 30.99 -4.44
CA HIS A 323 -0.11 31.31 -5.69
C HIS A 323 1.22 32.03 -5.47
N GLY A 324 2.28 31.55 -6.11
CA GLY A 324 3.62 32.12 -6.01
C GLY A 324 4.26 32.00 -4.62
N LYS A 325 3.76 31.11 -3.74
CA LYS A 325 4.30 30.85 -2.40
C LYS A 325 5.14 29.58 -2.35
N ARG A 326 6.11 29.55 -1.44
CA ARG A 326 6.84 28.34 -1.08
C ARG A 326 6.03 27.61 -0.02
N VAL A 327 5.39 26.51 -0.45
CA VAL A 327 4.49 25.71 0.38
C VAL A 327 5.15 24.40 0.77
N LEU A 328 5.14 24.07 2.04
CA LEU A 328 5.64 22.79 2.55
C LEU A 328 4.49 21.98 3.13
N VAL A 329 4.43 20.70 2.75
CA VAL A 329 3.49 19.72 3.31
C VAL A 329 4.29 18.64 4.02
N THR A 330 4.09 18.49 5.33
CA THR A 330 4.66 17.38 6.10
C THR A 330 3.67 16.21 6.12
N GLY A 331 4.17 14.97 6.13
CA GLY A 331 3.33 13.80 5.96
C GLY A 331 2.77 13.70 4.54
N ALA A 332 3.53 14.20 3.55
CA ALA A 332 3.13 14.32 2.16
C ALA A 332 2.81 12.97 1.50
N GLY A 333 3.41 11.88 1.98
CA GLY A 333 3.08 10.51 1.53
C GLY A 333 1.78 9.96 2.14
N GLY A 334 1.25 10.57 3.22
CA GLY A 334 -0.01 10.19 3.84
C GLY A 334 -1.23 10.50 2.98
N SER A 335 -2.42 9.94 3.35
CA SER A 335 -3.65 10.16 2.56
C SER A 335 -4.05 11.63 2.47
N ILE A 336 -3.98 12.38 3.59
CA ILE A 336 -4.31 13.80 3.61
C ILE A 336 -3.19 14.62 2.95
N GLY A 337 -1.92 14.33 3.29
CA GLY A 337 -0.78 15.07 2.74
C GLY A 337 -0.67 14.96 1.23
N SER A 338 -0.84 13.76 0.67
CA SER A 338 -0.78 13.55 -0.79
C SER A 338 -1.90 14.27 -1.53
N GLU A 339 -3.12 14.27 -0.98
CA GLU A 339 -4.24 14.99 -1.57
C GLU A 339 -4.08 16.51 -1.41
N LEU A 340 -3.56 17.00 -0.28
CA LEU A 340 -3.18 18.41 -0.14
C LEU A 340 -2.14 18.81 -1.18
N CYS A 341 -1.08 18.02 -1.38
CA CYS A 341 -0.07 18.29 -2.40
C CYS A 341 -0.69 18.39 -3.79
N ARG A 342 -1.58 17.45 -4.14
CA ARG A 342 -2.27 17.44 -5.43
C ARG A 342 -3.11 18.72 -5.63
N GLN A 343 -3.95 19.07 -4.66
CA GLN A 343 -4.81 20.26 -4.76
C GLN A 343 -4.00 21.56 -4.72
N ILE A 344 -2.97 21.67 -3.86
CA ILE A 344 -2.12 22.86 -3.78
C ILE A 344 -1.40 23.09 -5.10
N SER A 345 -0.98 22.04 -5.81
CA SER A 345 -0.31 22.16 -7.11
C SER A 345 -1.17 22.88 -8.16
N GLU A 346 -2.50 22.76 -8.07
CA GLU A 346 -3.44 23.43 -9.00
C GLU A 346 -3.48 24.95 -8.81
N PHE A 347 -3.04 25.48 -7.67
CA PHE A 347 -3.02 26.91 -7.38
C PHE A 347 -1.72 27.62 -7.77
N GLY A 348 -0.75 26.90 -8.36
CA GLY A 348 0.50 27.46 -8.88
C GLY A 348 1.40 28.05 -7.79
N PRO A 349 1.80 27.29 -6.77
CA PRO A 349 2.82 27.72 -5.81
C PRO A 349 4.16 27.95 -6.53
N GLU A 350 5.03 28.81 -5.98
CA GLU A 350 6.41 28.97 -6.45
C GLU A 350 7.16 27.63 -6.33
N THR A 351 7.03 26.99 -5.17
CA THR A 351 7.57 25.65 -4.91
C THR A 351 6.63 24.90 -3.99
N LEU A 352 6.28 23.66 -4.34
CA LEU A 352 5.58 22.72 -3.49
C LEU A 352 6.59 21.70 -2.94
N MET A 353 6.90 21.79 -1.65
CA MET A 353 7.84 20.91 -0.95
C MET A 353 7.08 19.80 -0.25
N MET A 354 7.44 18.55 -0.52
CA MET A 354 6.80 17.34 0.00
C MET A 354 7.75 16.64 0.98
N LEU A 355 7.42 16.68 2.28
CA LEU A 355 8.21 16.07 3.34
C LEU A 355 7.51 14.85 3.92
N ASP A 356 8.19 13.73 3.93
CA ASP A 356 7.78 12.50 4.64
C ASP A 356 9.01 11.67 5.01
N HIS A 357 8.84 10.73 5.93
CA HIS A 357 9.86 9.75 6.31
C HIS A 357 9.80 8.47 5.45
N ASP A 358 8.75 8.29 4.66
CA ASP A 358 8.54 7.14 3.77
C ASP A 358 8.83 7.54 2.32
N GLU A 359 9.97 7.06 1.78
CA GLU A 359 10.41 7.36 0.42
C GLU A 359 9.44 6.86 -0.66
N THR A 360 8.84 5.68 -0.43
CA THR A 360 7.92 5.06 -1.39
C THR A 360 6.65 5.89 -1.53
N LEU A 361 6.10 6.33 -0.39
CA LEU A 361 4.90 7.16 -0.38
C LEU A 361 5.17 8.57 -0.94
N LEU A 362 6.36 9.14 -0.71
CA LEU A 362 6.79 10.39 -1.34
C LEU A 362 6.86 10.25 -2.87
N MET A 363 7.46 9.17 -3.36
CA MET A 363 7.53 8.88 -4.79
C MET A 363 6.14 8.73 -5.39
N GLU A 364 5.23 7.95 -4.76
CA GLU A 364 3.84 7.81 -5.21
C GLU A 364 3.15 9.18 -5.33
N THR A 365 3.33 10.04 -4.33
CA THR A 365 2.74 11.39 -4.32
C THR A 365 3.32 12.26 -5.42
N LYS A 366 4.64 12.29 -5.58
CA LYS A 366 5.29 13.05 -6.66
C LYS A 366 4.81 12.60 -8.02
N VAL A 367 4.84 11.31 -8.30
CA VAL A 367 4.40 10.73 -9.58
C VAL A 367 2.95 11.12 -9.87
N SER A 368 2.09 11.15 -8.85
CA SER A 368 0.68 11.55 -9.01
C SER A 368 0.50 13.02 -9.41
N ILE A 369 1.49 13.88 -9.17
CA ILE A 369 1.43 15.33 -9.47
C ILE A 369 2.22 15.67 -10.73
N THR A 370 3.39 15.08 -10.91
CA THR A 370 4.34 15.49 -11.97
C THR A 370 4.47 14.50 -13.11
N HIS A 371 3.96 13.27 -12.95
CA HIS A 371 4.15 12.14 -13.87
C HIS A 371 5.62 11.71 -14.05
N GLU A 372 6.54 12.23 -13.24
CA GLU A 372 7.97 11.94 -13.27
C GLU A 372 8.34 10.98 -12.12
N SER A 373 9.11 9.94 -12.43
CA SER A 373 9.50 8.89 -11.47
C SER A 373 10.85 9.15 -10.77
N SER A 374 11.58 10.24 -11.11
CA SER A 374 12.84 10.57 -10.44
C SER A 374 12.61 11.15 -9.06
N LEU A 375 13.35 10.69 -8.04
CA LEU A 375 13.41 11.33 -6.71
C LEU A 375 14.50 12.41 -6.60
N ASP A 376 15.32 12.58 -7.64
CA ASP A 376 16.29 13.67 -7.73
C ASP A 376 15.55 14.97 -8.08
N ASP A 377 14.94 15.56 -7.07
CA ASP A 377 14.03 16.71 -7.19
C ASP A 377 14.01 17.47 -5.87
N ASP A 378 14.34 18.73 -5.92
CA ASP A 378 14.37 19.64 -4.77
C ASP A 378 13.04 19.78 -4.02
N ARG A 379 11.94 19.36 -4.63
CA ARG A 379 10.60 19.33 -4.01
C ARG A 379 10.40 18.16 -3.05
N ILE A 380 11.24 17.11 -3.14
CA ILE A 380 11.17 15.93 -2.28
C ILE A 380 12.10 16.10 -1.09
N ILE A 381 11.55 15.93 0.11
CA ILE A 381 12.30 16.03 1.36
C ILE A 381 12.05 14.75 2.17
N LEU A 382 13.05 13.86 2.19
CA LEU A 382 13.02 12.66 2.99
C LEU A 382 13.55 12.98 4.39
N ALA A 383 12.65 13.16 5.36
CA ALA A 383 13.00 13.54 6.73
C ALA A 383 11.94 13.07 7.75
N ASP A 384 12.39 12.82 8.98
CA ASP A 384 11.51 12.50 10.10
C ASP A 384 11.25 13.77 10.95
N ILE A 385 9.99 14.09 11.19
CA ILE A 385 9.61 15.26 12.02
C ILE A 385 10.08 15.15 13.47
N ARG A 386 10.50 13.99 13.93
CA ARG A 386 11.07 13.77 15.26
C ARG A 386 12.50 14.28 15.40
N GLU A 387 13.16 14.60 14.29
CA GLU A 387 14.54 15.08 14.23
C GLU A 387 14.57 16.62 14.13
N GLY A 388 14.52 17.31 15.27
CA GLY A 388 14.36 18.77 15.33
C GLY A 388 15.48 19.54 14.63
N ASP A 389 16.75 19.15 14.81
CA ASP A 389 17.91 19.83 14.21
C ASP A 389 17.88 19.72 12.68
N ASN A 390 17.64 18.54 12.16
CA ASN A 390 17.52 18.31 10.72
C ASN A 390 16.36 19.13 10.12
N LEU A 391 15.21 19.18 10.79
CA LEU A 391 14.09 20.02 10.37
C LEU A 391 14.45 21.50 10.32
N LEU A 392 15.16 21.99 11.34
CA LEU A 392 15.57 23.40 11.41
C LEU A 392 16.51 23.76 10.25
N GLU A 393 17.44 22.89 9.88
CA GLU A 393 18.32 23.06 8.72
C GLU A 393 17.51 23.07 7.42
N ILE A 394 16.59 22.12 7.23
CA ILE A 394 15.69 22.04 6.07
C ILE A 394 14.88 23.35 5.94
N PHE A 395 14.29 23.83 7.04
CA PHE A 395 13.49 25.05 6.99
C PHE A 395 14.33 26.30 6.69
N ARG A 396 15.56 26.38 7.22
CA ARG A 396 16.49 27.49 6.90
C ARG A 396 16.92 27.50 5.44
N ASP A 397 17.10 26.34 4.85
CA ASP A 397 17.44 26.19 3.42
C ASP A 397 16.25 26.49 2.53
N ARG A 398 15.11 25.87 2.80
CA ARG A 398 13.91 25.90 1.94
C ARG A 398 13.02 27.11 2.16
N ARG A 399 13.04 27.73 3.33
CA ARG A 399 12.28 28.93 3.75
C ARG A 399 10.80 28.90 3.33
N PRO A 400 10.01 27.92 3.78
CA PRO A 400 8.60 27.86 3.47
C PRO A 400 7.87 29.11 4.02
N GLU A 401 6.87 29.58 3.28
CA GLU A 401 5.99 30.67 3.71
C GLU A 401 4.67 30.14 4.25
N VAL A 402 4.22 28.98 3.73
CA VAL A 402 3.01 28.26 4.15
C VAL A 402 3.38 26.83 4.48
N VAL A 403 2.91 26.31 5.61
CA VAL A 403 3.14 24.94 6.05
C VAL A 403 1.81 24.26 6.33
N PHE A 404 1.58 23.11 5.70
CA PHE A 404 0.51 22.19 6.05
C PHE A 404 1.12 20.99 6.79
N HIS A 405 0.82 20.89 8.08
CA HIS A 405 1.35 19.83 8.92
C HIS A 405 0.37 18.67 9.04
N ALA A 406 0.51 17.67 8.16
CA ALA A 406 -0.32 16.47 8.12
C ALA A 406 0.40 15.20 8.62
N ALA A 407 1.68 15.31 9.00
CA ALA A 407 2.44 14.21 9.56
C ALA A 407 1.93 13.85 10.96
N ALA A 408 1.42 12.63 11.14
CA ALA A 408 0.94 12.13 12.43
C ALA A 408 0.72 10.61 12.39
N LEU A 409 0.81 9.96 13.54
CA LEU A 409 0.28 8.62 13.76
C LEU A 409 -1.21 8.71 14.10
N LYS A 410 -2.06 7.87 13.47
CA LYS A 410 -3.54 8.01 13.55
C LYS A 410 -4.30 6.77 14.06
N HIS A 411 -3.66 5.60 14.16
CA HIS A 411 -4.34 4.36 14.53
C HIS A 411 -4.51 4.25 16.05
N VAL A 412 -5.74 4.45 16.54
CA VAL A 412 -6.07 4.43 17.97
C VAL A 412 -5.54 3.17 18.65
N SER A 413 -5.88 1.98 18.15
CA SER A 413 -5.48 0.72 18.80
C SER A 413 -3.96 0.55 18.91
N ALA A 414 -3.19 1.01 17.92
CA ALA A 414 -1.72 0.97 17.96
C ALA A 414 -1.17 1.96 18.98
N LEU A 415 -1.74 3.16 19.06
CA LEU A 415 -1.29 4.19 19.99
C LEU A 415 -1.74 3.91 21.44
N GLU A 416 -2.84 3.16 21.63
CA GLU A 416 -3.19 2.64 22.95
C GLU A 416 -2.19 1.57 23.44
N ALA A 417 -1.60 0.81 22.54
CA ALA A 417 -0.54 -0.14 22.86
C ALA A 417 0.84 0.54 23.05
N TYR A 418 1.09 1.63 22.31
CA TYR A 418 2.38 2.35 22.29
C TYR A 418 2.18 3.86 22.45
N PRO A 419 1.70 4.36 23.60
CA PRO A 419 1.36 5.77 23.80
C PRO A 419 2.58 6.70 23.66
N GLN A 420 3.80 6.23 23.98
CA GLN A 420 5.03 6.98 23.77
C GLN A 420 5.27 7.37 22.29
N GLU A 421 4.80 6.57 21.33
CA GLU A 421 4.93 6.91 19.91
C GLU A 421 3.97 8.03 19.51
N ALA A 422 2.77 8.07 20.11
CA ALA A 422 1.87 9.21 19.97
C ALA A 422 2.51 10.51 20.49
N TRP A 423 3.16 10.47 21.63
CA TRP A 423 3.87 11.62 22.20
C TRP A 423 5.01 12.08 21.29
N LYS A 424 5.93 11.17 20.93
CA LYS A 424 7.10 11.50 20.10
C LYS A 424 6.72 12.10 18.75
N THR A 425 5.74 11.49 18.07
CA THR A 425 5.37 11.91 16.70
C THR A 425 4.37 13.06 16.72
N ASN A 426 3.23 12.90 17.43
CA ASN A 426 2.14 13.86 17.32
C ASN A 426 2.36 15.11 18.19
N SER A 427 3.07 14.99 19.33
CA SER A 427 3.34 16.12 20.21
C SER A 427 4.71 16.73 19.96
N LEU A 428 5.81 15.98 20.18
CA LEU A 428 7.17 16.50 19.98
C LEU A 428 7.49 16.75 18.51
N GLY A 429 7.08 15.86 17.59
CA GLY A 429 7.25 16.09 16.16
C GLY A 429 6.54 17.38 15.71
N THR A 430 5.32 17.64 16.18
CA THR A 430 4.63 18.92 15.90
C THR A 430 5.38 20.10 16.49
N LEU A 431 5.92 20.00 17.71
CA LEU A 431 6.73 21.06 18.32
C LEU A 431 7.97 21.37 17.47
N ASN A 432 8.68 20.34 16.99
CA ASN A 432 9.86 20.53 16.16
C ASN A 432 9.52 21.29 14.86
N VAL A 433 8.41 20.93 14.20
CA VAL A 433 7.97 21.63 12.98
C VAL A 433 7.54 23.07 13.29
N LEU A 434 6.86 23.34 14.44
CA LEU A 434 6.48 24.68 14.87
C LEU A 434 7.69 25.57 15.17
N ARG A 435 8.71 25.04 15.87
CA ARG A 435 9.98 25.74 16.15
C ARG A 435 10.72 26.07 14.85
N ALA A 436 10.82 25.14 13.94
CA ALA A 436 11.44 25.36 12.63
C ALA A 436 10.66 26.42 11.82
N ALA A 437 9.33 26.38 11.87
CA ALA A 437 8.46 27.36 11.20
C ALA A 437 8.64 28.77 11.79
N GLU A 438 8.67 28.90 13.11
CA GLU A 438 8.95 30.17 13.81
C GLU A 438 10.31 30.72 13.42
N ALA A 439 11.34 29.89 13.46
CA ALA A 439 12.73 30.31 13.18
C ALA A 439 12.94 30.94 11.80
N VAL A 440 12.11 30.57 10.81
CA VAL A 440 12.19 31.12 9.43
C VAL A 440 11.05 32.09 9.11
N GLY A 441 10.15 32.35 10.07
CA GLY A 441 9.07 33.33 9.94
C GLY A 441 7.94 32.89 9.01
N VAL A 442 7.54 31.61 9.05
CA VAL A 442 6.38 31.07 8.33
C VAL A 442 5.15 31.94 8.63
N LYS A 443 4.40 32.28 7.59
CA LYS A 443 3.23 33.16 7.69
C LYS A 443 1.95 32.41 7.99
N THR A 444 1.78 31.23 7.42
CA THR A 444 0.61 30.38 7.64
C THR A 444 1.06 28.99 7.99
N PHE A 445 0.58 28.48 9.12
CA PHE A 445 0.82 27.12 9.59
C PHE A 445 -0.52 26.44 9.89
N VAL A 446 -0.82 25.37 9.19
CA VAL A 446 -2.07 24.63 9.35
C VAL A 446 -1.77 23.24 9.92
N ASN A 447 -2.08 23.04 11.20
CA ASN A 447 -1.98 21.77 11.88
C ASN A 447 -3.23 20.92 11.61
N VAL A 448 -3.10 19.82 10.92
CA VAL A 448 -4.19 18.86 10.72
C VAL A 448 -4.47 18.13 12.02
N SER A 449 -5.66 18.33 12.60
CA SER A 449 -6.12 17.72 13.85
C SER A 449 -7.28 16.73 13.62
N THR A 450 -7.99 16.36 14.65
CA THR A 450 -9.04 15.33 14.64
C THR A 450 -10.15 15.65 15.65
N ASP A 451 -11.35 15.14 15.42
CA ASP A 451 -12.47 15.10 16.37
C ASP A 451 -12.07 14.52 17.75
N LYS A 452 -11.13 13.58 17.77
CA LYS A 452 -10.65 12.92 18.99
C LYS A 452 -9.86 13.84 19.92
N ALA A 453 -9.39 15.00 19.44
CA ALA A 453 -8.75 16.03 20.24
C ALA A 453 -9.76 16.89 21.02
N ALA A 454 -11.05 16.88 20.67
CA ALA A 454 -12.11 17.63 21.33
C ALA A 454 -12.43 17.08 22.73
N ASP A 455 -12.58 15.75 22.86
CA ASP A 455 -12.75 15.02 24.13
C ASP A 455 -11.66 13.94 24.23
N PRO A 456 -10.41 14.31 24.62
CA PRO A 456 -9.22 13.49 24.42
C PRO A 456 -9.10 12.37 25.47
N LYS A 457 -9.78 11.23 25.26
CA LYS A 457 -9.72 10.04 26.12
C LYS A 457 -8.67 9.01 25.69
N THR A 458 -8.16 9.11 24.46
CA THR A 458 -7.18 8.19 23.89
C THR A 458 -5.81 8.83 23.78
N ALA A 459 -4.74 8.01 23.68
CA ALA A 459 -3.39 8.51 23.44
C ALA A 459 -3.31 9.36 22.16
N LEU A 460 -4.03 8.94 21.09
CA LEU A 460 -4.17 9.75 19.89
C LEU A 460 -4.83 11.11 20.19
N GLY A 461 -5.98 11.12 20.85
CA GLY A 461 -6.72 12.36 21.15
C GLY A 461 -5.90 13.30 22.00
N GLN A 462 -5.27 12.78 23.07
CA GLN A 462 -4.44 13.58 23.97
C GLN A 462 -3.20 14.15 23.27
N SER A 463 -2.48 13.36 22.46
CA SER A 463 -1.30 13.84 21.73
C SER A 463 -1.67 14.91 20.69
N LYS A 464 -2.80 14.76 20.00
CA LYS A 464 -3.30 15.78 19.05
C LYS A 464 -3.80 17.04 19.79
N ARG A 465 -4.38 16.89 20.98
CA ARG A 465 -4.75 18.05 21.82
C ARG A 465 -3.53 18.85 22.27
N VAL A 466 -2.43 18.17 22.61
CA VAL A 466 -1.14 18.84 22.90
C VAL A 466 -0.66 19.61 21.67
N ALA A 467 -0.71 19.00 20.47
CA ALA A 467 -0.34 19.66 19.23
C ALA A 467 -1.19 20.91 18.92
N GLU A 468 -2.52 20.87 19.18
CA GLU A 468 -3.39 22.05 19.05
C GLU A 468 -2.99 23.18 20.00
N ARG A 469 -2.71 22.86 21.27
CA ARG A 469 -2.31 23.82 22.27
C ARG A 469 -0.94 24.45 21.98
N LEU A 470 0.00 23.68 21.47
CA LEU A 470 1.30 24.19 20.98
C LEU A 470 1.10 25.10 19.77
N THR A 471 0.25 24.71 18.81
CA THR A 471 -0.07 25.55 17.65
C THR A 471 -0.68 26.89 18.08
N ALA A 472 -1.57 26.88 19.08
CA ALA A 472 -2.14 28.10 19.65
C ALA A 472 -1.07 28.99 20.27
N TYR A 473 -0.16 28.45 21.08
CA TYR A 473 0.97 29.18 21.66
C TYR A 473 1.82 29.89 20.60
N PHE A 474 2.26 29.16 19.57
CA PHE A 474 3.08 29.75 18.52
C PHE A 474 2.31 30.75 17.66
N GLY A 475 1.00 30.56 17.47
CA GLY A 475 0.14 31.53 16.81
C GLY A 475 0.05 32.85 17.60
N GLU A 476 -0.22 32.79 18.89
CA GLU A 476 -0.26 33.96 19.78
C GLU A 476 1.11 34.64 19.87
N LYS A 477 2.18 33.86 20.03
CA LYS A 477 3.55 34.36 20.15
C LYS A 477 4.04 35.11 18.89
N THR A 478 3.76 34.55 17.71
CA THR A 478 4.26 35.12 16.43
C THR A 478 3.33 36.13 15.80
N GLY A 479 2.03 36.12 16.18
CA GLY A 479 0.98 36.91 15.52
C GLY A 479 0.68 36.48 14.09
N ASN A 480 1.27 35.35 13.61
CA ASN A 480 1.03 34.78 12.29
C ASN A 480 -0.16 33.79 12.35
N THR A 481 -0.71 33.45 11.16
CA THR A 481 -1.84 32.52 11.05
C THR A 481 -1.41 31.09 11.30
N TYR A 482 -1.28 30.72 12.58
CA TYR A 482 -1.04 29.34 13.00
C TYR A 482 -2.33 28.80 13.58
N VAL A 483 -2.93 27.82 12.88
CA VAL A 483 -4.25 27.28 13.19
C VAL A 483 -4.23 25.76 13.24
N SER A 484 -5.14 25.18 14.01
CA SER A 484 -5.41 23.75 13.99
C SER A 484 -6.77 23.49 13.34
N VAL A 485 -6.88 22.42 12.52
CA VAL A 485 -8.11 22.11 11.81
C VAL A 485 -8.61 20.73 12.24
N ARG A 486 -9.79 20.68 12.83
CA ARG A 486 -10.48 19.45 13.28
C ARG A 486 -11.48 18.98 12.26
N PHE A 487 -11.43 17.71 11.97
CA PHE A 487 -12.46 16.98 11.24
C PHE A 487 -12.51 15.52 11.69
N GLY A 488 -13.59 14.83 11.35
CA GLY A 488 -13.82 13.44 11.72
C GLY A 488 -13.15 12.46 10.77
N ASN A 489 -13.81 11.34 10.48
CA ASN A 489 -13.25 10.29 9.64
C ASN A 489 -13.27 10.71 8.17
N VAL A 490 -12.15 10.46 7.49
CA VAL A 490 -12.04 10.68 6.05
C VAL A 490 -12.26 9.37 5.32
N PHE A 491 -13.30 9.35 4.49
CA PHE A 491 -13.68 8.17 3.72
C PHE A 491 -12.63 7.87 2.64
N GLY A 492 -12.33 6.59 2.44
CA GLY A 492 -11.33 6.17 1.44
C GLY A 492 -9.87 6.31 1.88
N SER A 493 -9.56 6.94 3.03
CA SER A 493 -8.18 7.07 3.51
C SER A 493 -7.55 5.71 3.84
N ARG A 494 -6.21 5.58 3.69
CA ARG A 494 -5.47 4.34 3.99
C ARG A 494 -5.75 3.88 5.43
N GLY A 495 -6.08 2.59 5.59
CA GLY A 495 -6.41 2.00 6.90
C GLY A 495 -7.76 2.44 7.48
N SER A 496 -8.61 3.12 6.71
CA SER A 496 -9.98 3.47 7.12
C SER A 496 -10.95 2.30 6.95
N ILE A 497 -12.21 2.54 7.31
CA ILE A 497 -13.31 1.56 7.24
C ILE A 497 -13.52 1.02 5.81
N LYS A 498 -13.44 1.88 4.77
CA LYS A 498 -13.69 1.45 3.40
C LYS A 498 -12.73 0.35 2.93
N PRO A 499 -11.38 0.51 2.96
CA PRO A 499 -10.46 -0.56 2.60
C PRO A 499 -10.66 -1.85 3.42
N LEU A 500 -10.97 -1.71 4.72
CA LEU A 500 -11.22 -2.86 5.59
C LEU A 500 -12.47 -3.63 5.16
N PHE A 501 -13.61 -2.94 5.02
CA PHE A 501 -14.87 -3.56 4.64
C PHE A 501 -14.82 -4.12 3.22
N THR A 502 -14.18 -3.41 2.28
CA THR A 502 -13.94 -3.93 0.93
C THR A 502 -13.19 -5.25 0.97
N LYS A 503 -12.07 -5.33 1.72
CA LYS A 503 -11.32 -6.57 1.87
C LYS A 503 -12.17 -7.69 2.47
N GLN A 504 -12.97 -7.40 3.50
CA GLN A 504 -13.85 -8.38 4.14
C GLN A 504 -14.96 -8.84 3.19
N ILE A 505 -15.60 -7.94 2.44
CA ILE A 505 -16.63 -8.26 1.47
C ILE A 505 -16.07 -9.16 0.36
N LEU A 506 -14.93 -8.81 -0.21
CA LEU A 506 -14.28 -9.57 -1.28
C LEU A 506 -13.79 -10.95 -0.82
N SER A 507 -13.39 -11.07 0.44
CA SER A 507 -12.99 -12.37 1.04
C SER A 507 -14.18 -13.24 1.46
N GLY A 508 -15.43 -12.87 1.16
CA GLY A 508 -16.63 -13.63 1.57
C GLY A 508 -17.11 -13.33 2.99
N GLY A 509 -16.55 -12.33 3.67
CA GLY A 509 -16.98 -11.89 4.99
C GLY A 509 -16.36 -12.63 6.17
N PRO A 510 -16.87 -12.42 7.40
CA PRO A 510 -17.89 -11.43 7.73
C PRO A 510 -17.36 -9.98 7.72
N ILE A 511 -18.23 -8.97 7.46
CA ILE A 511 -17.92 -7.58 7.77
C ILE A 511 -17.99 -7.43 9.30
N THR A 512 -16.89 -6.97 9.91
CA THR A 512 -16.81 -6.86 11.37
C THR A 512 -17.07 -5.44 11.84
N LEU A 513 -18.06 -5.30 12.73
CA LEU A 513 -18.39 -4.04 13.41
C LEU A 513 -18.01 -4.14 14.88
N THR A 514 -17.51 -3.05 15.44
CA THR A 514 -17.24 -2.98 16.88
C THR A 514 -18.52 -2.82 17.70
N ASP A 515 -19.47 -2.02 17.25
CA ASP A 515 -20.82 -1.91 17.80
C ASP A 515 -21.77 -1.41 16.70
N LYS A 516 -22.98 -1.97 16.62
CA LYS A 516 -24.02 -1.57 15.63
C LYS A 516 -24.56 -0.15 15.85
N ARG A 517 -24.42 0.38 17.08
CA ARG A 517 -24.86 1.72 17.45
C ARG A 517 -23.80 2.78 17.15
N ALA A 518 -22.53 2.39 16.97
CA ALA A 518 -21.42 3.31 16.80
C ALA A 518 -21.66 4.25 15.62
N THR A 519 -21.50 5.55 15.86
CA THR A 519 -21.61 6.58 14.83
C THR A 519 -20.28 7.28 14.60
N ARG A 520 -20.06 7.75 13.37
CA ARG A 520 -18.88 8.56 13.01
C ARG A 520 -19.28 9.62 12.01
N TYR A 521 -18.58 10.74 12.08
CA TYR A 521 -18.63 11.74 11.02
C TYR A 521 -17.76 11.29 9.87
N PHE A 522 -18.27 11.43 8.64
CA PHE A 522 -17.54 11.10 7.43
C PHE A 522 -17.48 12.27 6.46
N MET A 523 -16.35 12.42 5.80
CA MET A 523 -16.10 13.41 4.75
C MET A 523 -15.25 12.78 3.65
N LEU A 524 -15.40 13.25 2.41
CA LEU A 524 -14.48 12.88 1.34
C LEU A 524 -13.10 13.50 1.59
N ILE A 525 -12.06 12.82 1.15
CA ILE A 525 -10.69 13.32 1.32
C ILE A 525 -10.47 14.63 0.55
N THR A 526 -11.06 14.75 -0.62
CA THR A 526 -11.02 15.96 -1.46
C THR A 526 -11.64 17.16 -0.75
N ASP A 527 -12.81 16.95 -0.13
CA ASP A 527 -13.53 18.00 0.60
C ASP A 527 -12.77 18.42 1.85
N ALA A 528 -12.24 17.42 2.61
CA ALA A 528 -11.44 17.70 3.80
C ALA A 528 -10.22 18.56 3.48
N CYS A 529 -9.48 18.22 2.42
CA CYS A 529 -8.29 18.97 2.01
C CYS A 529 -8.63 20.39 1.53
N LEU A 530 -9.71 20.54 0.77
CA LEU A 530 -10.17 21.85 0.31
C LEU A 530 -10.55 22.76 1.48
N LEU A 531 -11.28 22.22 2.47
CA LEU A 531 -11.65 22.97 3.69
C LEU A 531 -10.44 23.23 4.60
N VAL A 532 -9.46 22.33 4.68
CA VAL A 532 -8.19 22.55 5.39
C VAL A 532 -7.42 23.73 4.78
N MET A 533 -7.33 23.79 3.45
CA MET A 533 -6.73 24.95 2.79
C MET A 533 -7.49 26.23 3.08
N LEU A 534 -8.83 26.20 3.01
CA LEU A 534 -9.65 27.36 3.34
C LEU A 534 -9.45 27.82 4.78
N ALA A 535 -9.37 26.90 5.74
CA ALA A 535 -9.08 27.23 7.13
C ALA A 535 -7.75 27.96 7.32
N GLY A 536 -6.72 27.59 6.53
CA GLY A 536 -5.45 28.31 6.48
C GLY A 536 -5.58 29.73 5.93
N ALA A 537 -6.49 29.95 4.96
CA ALA A 537 -6.71 31.26 4.35
C ALA A 537 -7.46 32.24 5.27
N ILE A 538 -8.49 31.74 6.01
CA ILE A 538 -9.39 32.61 6.81
C ILE A 538 -9.12 32.55 8.32
N GLY A 539 -8.21 31.69 8.77
CA GLY A 539 -7.90 31.49 10.17
C GLY A 539 -7.18 32.68 10.81
N ARG A 540 -7.30 32.79 12.13
CA ARG A 540 -6.61 33.79 12.96
C ARG A 540 -5.60 33.10 13.89
N PRO A 541 -4.59 33.82 14.39
CA PRO A 541 -3.57 33.25 15.26
C PRO A 541 -4.16 32.45 16.44
N GLY A 542 -3.73 31.20 16.59
CA GLY A 542 -4.10 30.33 17.72
C GLY A 542 -5.48 29.67 17.64
N GLU A 543 -6.27 29.90 16.59
CA GLU A 543 -7.61 29.32 16.49
C GLU A 543 -7.60 27.81 16.19
N VAL A 544 -8.64 27.15 16.66
CA VAL A 544 -9.03 25.80 16.26
C VAL A 544 -10.24 25.90 15.34
N MET A 545 -10.03 25.53 14.07
CA MET A 545 -11.06 25.53 13.05
C MET A 545 -11.72 24.16 13.02
N VAL A 546 -13.05 24.10 13.11
CA VAL A 546 -13.84 22.85 13.11
C VAL A 546 -14.63 22.79 11.82
N LEU A 547 -14.37 21.77 11.02
CA LEU A 547 -15.06 21.59 9.74
C LEU A 547 -16.48 21.06 9.95
N ASP A 548 -17.43 21.55 9.15
CA ASP A 548 -18.78 21.01 9.11
C ASP A 548 -18.77 19.63 8.44
N MET A 549 -18.99 18.61 9.24
CA MET A 549 -19.01 17.22 8.82
C MET A 549 -20.42 16.72 8.48
N GLY A 550 -21.42 17.58 8.56
CA GLY A 550 -22.82 17.16 8.47
C GLY A 550 -23.28 16.29 9.65
N GLN A 551 -24.19 15.36 9.42
CA GLN A 551 -24.69 14.47 10.46
C GLN A 551 -23.80 13.23 10.64
N PRO A 552 -23.66 12.73 11.89
CA PRO A 552 -22.95 11.48 12.13
C PRO A 552 -23.72 10.28 11.52
N VAL A 553 -22.99 9.33 10.97
CA VAL A 553 -23.53 8.15 10.30
C VAL A 553 -23.20 6.89 11.07
N LYS A 554 -24.15 5.97 11.21
CA LYS A 554 -23.91 4.66 11.82
C LYS A 554 -22.96 3.83 10.96
N ILE A 555 -21.96 3.23 11.59
CA ILE A 555 -21.02 2.34 10.91
C ILE A 555 -21.75 1.15 10.27
N LEU A 556 -22.84 0.69 10.89
CA LEU A 556 -23.71 -0.34 10.32
C LEU A 556 -24.30 0.07 8.97
N ASP A 557 -24.69 1.34 8.81
CA ASP A 557 -25.29 1.82 7.56
C ASP A 557 -24.22 1.93 6.45
N VAL A 558 -22.99 2.31 6.81
CA VAL A 558 -21.82 2.24 5.90
C VAL A 558 -21.58 0.80 5.44
N ALA A 559 -21.58 -0.17 6.35
CA ALA A 559 -21.42 -1.59 6.02
C ALA A 559 -22.51 -2.11 5.09
N LYS A 560 -23.77 -1.71 5.34
CA LYS A 560 -24.92 -2.07 4.48
C LYS A 560 -24.81 -1.44 3.10
N ALA A 561 -24.48 -0.15 3.01
CA ALA A 561 -24.32 0.56 1.75
C ALA A 561 -23.19 -0.06 0.91
N MET A 562 -22.05 -0.37 1.54
CA MET A 562 -20.96 -1.04 0.87
C MET A 562 -21.34 -2.47 0.42
N ARG A 563 -21.98 -3.27 1.27
CA ARG A 563 -22.47 -4.59 0.91
C ARG A 563 -23.42 -4.55 -0.29
N GLN A 564 -24.31 -3.55 -0.34
CA GLN A 564 -25.20 -3.32 -1.47
C GLN A 564 -24.45 -2.89 -2.72
N ALA A 565 -23.50 -1.96 -2.60
CA ALA A 565 -22.69 -1.47 -3.71
C ALA A 565 -21.83 -2.57 -4.36
N TYR A 566 -21.41 -3.56 -3.56
CA TYR A 566 -20.69 -4.75 -4.04
C TYR A 566 -21.63 -5.92 -4.41
N GLU A 567 -22.96 -5.75 -4.33
CA GLU A 567 -23.97 -6.79 -4.59
C GLU A 567 -23.77 -8.11 -3.81
N ARG A 568 -23.08 -8.03 -2.67
CA ARG A 568 -22.70 -9.17 -1.82
C ARG A 568 -23.63 -9.31 -0.62
N TYR A 569 -24.90 -9.54 -0.88
CA TYR A 569 -25.94 -9.73 0.15
C TYR A 569 -25.73 -10.99 0.99
N ASP A 570 -24.94 -11.95 0.50
CA ASP A 570 -24.50 -13.18 1.17
C ASP A 570 -23.53 -12.93 2.34
N VAL A 571 -22.82 -11.79 2.34
CA VAL A 571 -21.83 -11.46 3.37
C VAL A 571 -22.50 -11.05 4.68
N GLU A 572 -22.19 -11.78 5.75
CA GLU A 572 -22.68 -11.50 7.10
C GLU A 572 -22.05 -10.22 7.69
N ILE A 573 -22.83 -9.45 8.46
CA ILE A 573 -22.32 -8.34 9.28
C ILE A 573 -22.31 -8.79 10.74
N LYS A 574 -21.10 -8.92 11.31
CA LYS A 574 -20.87 -9.47 12.66
C LYS A 574 -20.37 -8.41 13.63
N GLU A 575 -20.96 -8.37 14.81
CA GLU A 575 -20.52 -7.52 15.91
C GLU A 575 -19.41 -8.21 16.72
N ILE A 576 -18.30 -7.48 16.98
CA ILE A 576 -17.12 -8.04 17.65
C ILE A 576 -16.80 -7.37 19.00
N GLY A 577 -17.56 -6.35 19.40
CA GLY A 577 -17.34 -5.54 20.61
C GLY A 577 -16.42 -4.36 20.40
N LEU A 578 -16.63 -3.30 21.23
CA LEU A 578 -15.80 -2.10 21.21
C LEU A 578 -14.36 -2.43 21.61
N ARG A 579 -13.41 -1.83 20.93
CA ARG A 579 -11.99 -1.92 21.27
C ARG A 579 -11.66 -0.94 22.40
N LYS A 580 -10.55 -1.20 23.10
CA LYS A 580 -10.06 -0.28 24.13
C LYS A 580 -9.83 1.12 23.53
N GLY A 581 -10.34 2.16 24.21
CA GLY A 581 -10.29 3.55 23.74
C GLY A 581 -11.30 3.93 22.67
N GLU A 582 -12.08 2.98 22.13
CA GLU A 582 -13.09 3.28 21.12
C GLU A 582 -14.39 3.78 21.79
N LYS A 583 -14.95 4.87 21.26
CA LYS A 583 -16.21 5.46 21.71
C LYS A 583 -17.36 5.02 20.81
N LEU A 584 -18.59 5.02 21.35
CA LEU A 584 -19.79 4.85 20.52
C LEU A 584 -19.95 6.03 19.57
N ASP A 585 -19.86 7.24 20.10
CA ASP A 585 -20.04 8.48 19.35
C ASP A 585 -18.81 9.38 19.52
N GLU A 586 -18.39 10.05 18.46
CA GLU A 586 -17.34 11.08 18.50
C GLU A 586 -17.97 12.47 18.50
N THR A 587 -17.28 13.44 19.09
CA THR A 587 -17.69 14.84 19.15
C THR A 587 -16.66 15.73 18.49
N LEU A 588 -17.11 16.75 17.75
CA LEU A 588 -16.23 17.70 17.07
C LEU A 588 -15.72 18.82 17.99
N PHE A 589 -16.36 19.01 19.14
CA PHE A 589 -16.00 20.04 20.14
C PHE A 589 -16.15 19.49 21.55
N GLY A 590 -15.34 20.00 22.48
CA GLY A 590 -15.37 19.63 23.89
C GLY A 590 -16.49 20.35 24.65
N GLY A 591 -16.96 19.75 25.76
CA GLY A 591 -18.08 20.31 26.55
C GLY A 591 -17.84 21.72 27.11
N THR A 592 -16.59 22.17 27.22
CA THR A 592 -16.19 23.50 27.66
C THR A 592 -15.81 24.46 26.53
N GLU A 593 -15.71 23.96 25.30
CA GLU A 593 -15.34 24.76 24.14
C GLU A 593 -16.54 25.53 23.59
N LYS A 594 -16.34 26.81 23.29
CA LYS A 594 -17.33 27.61 22.57
C LYS A 594 -17.10 27.48 21.08
N LEU A 595 -18.10 27.02 20.37
CA LEU A 595 -18.11 26.95 18.91
C LEU A 595 -18.81 28.19 18.37
N VAL A 596 -18.10 28.96 17.53
CA VAL A 596 -18.63 30.17 16.90
C VAL A 596 -18.61 29.94 15.40
N PRO A 597 -19.73 30.02 14.67
CA PRO A 597 -19.75 29.96 13.21
C PRO A 597 -18.80 31.02 12.62
N SER A 598 -18.07 30.66 11.58
CA SER A 598 -17.26 31.62 10.85
C SER A 598 -18.16 32.56 10.03
N GLU A 599 -17.87 33.84 10.07
CA GLU A 599 -18.55 34.83 9.24
C GLU A 599 -18.13 34.71 7.77
N GLU A 600 -16.90 34.27 7.53
CA GLU A 600 -16.29 34.16 6.21
C GLU A 600 -16.73 32.91 5.44
N ASN A 601 -17.09 31.82 6.18
CA ASN A 601 -17.53 30.58 5.53
C ASN A 601 -18.40 29.72 6.45
N ARG A 602 -19.58 29.34 5.96
CA ARG A 602 -20.58 28.55 6.70
C ARG A 602 -20.15 27.11 7.02
N TYR A 603 -19.14 26.58 6.34
CA TYR A 603 -18.66 25.20 6.54
C TYR A 603 -17.54 25.08 7.59
N ILE A 604 -17.17 26.19 8.18
CA ILE A 604 -16.13 26.24 9.21
C ILE A 604 -16.65 26.97 10.42
N SER A 605 -16.47 26.37 11.59
CA SER A 605 -16.70 27.00 12.87
C SER A 605 -15.39 27.22 13.58
N ARG A 606 -15.32 28.27 14.41
CA ARG A 606 -14.15 28.68 15.17
C ARG A 606 -14.26 28.23 16.61
N SER A 607 -13.18 27.76 17.17
CA SER A 607 -13.00 27.45 18.57
C SER A 607 -11.59 27.85 19.00
N SER A 608 -11.23 27.64 20.27
CA SER A 608 -9.90 27.91 20.79
C SER A 608 -9.38 26.73 21.61
N ALA A 609 -8.06 26.55 21.60
CA ALA A 609 -7.37 25.68 22.53
C ALA A 609 -6.55 26.57 23.50
N PRO A 610 -6.53 26.27 24.82
CA PRO A 610 -5.63 26.97 25.73
C PRO A 610 -4.18 26.81 25.27
N ALA A 611 -3.45 27.90 25.08
CA ALA A 611 -2.05 27.86 24.71
C ALA A 611 -1.24 27.02 25.70
N LEU A 612 -0.24 26.30 25.19
CA LEU A 612 0.69 25.52 26.00
C LEU A 612 2.11 25.96 25.67
N ASP A 613 2.79 26.52 26.66
CA ASP A 613 4.20 26.85 26.51
C ASP A 613 5.01 25.56 26.30
N PRO A 614 5.90 25.51 25.30
CA PRO A 614 6.78 24.38 25.13
C PRO A 614 7.61 23.98 26.35
N ASP A 615 7.96 24.93 27.20
CA ASP A 615 8.71 24.69 28.42
C ASP A 615 7.87 23.99 29.52
N GLU A 616 6.55 23.95 29.38
CA GLU A 616 5.63 23.22 30.25
C GLU A 616 5.36 21.80 29.78
N LEU A 617 5.97 21.36 28.67
CA LEU A 617 5.83 19.99 28.15
C LEU A 617 6.50 19.00 29.10
N ASP A 618 5.71 18.10 29.66
CA ASP A 618 6.15 17.05 30.58
C ASP A 618 5.56 15.69 30.15
N TYR A 619 6.42 14.80 29.71
CA TYR A 619 6.02 13.46 29.31
C TYR A 619 5.49 12.63 30.47
N GLU A 620 6.16 12.71 31.64
CA GLU A 620 5.76 11.91 32.79
C GLU A 620 4.39 12.34 33.32
N ARG A 621 4.13 13.63 33.37
CA ARG A 621 2.83 14.16 33.68
C ARG A 621 1.76 13.80 32.66
N TRP A 622 2.11 13.85 31.36
CA TRP A 622 1.20 13.48 30.29
C TRP A 622 0.84 11.99 30.34
N ILE A 623 1.82 11.09 30.47
CA ILE A 623 1.60 9.65 30.50
C ILE A 623 0.86 9.20 31.78
N GLN A 624 1.12 9.88 32.90
CA GLN A 624 0.38 9.66 34.16
C GLN A 624 -1.08 10.03 34.00
N ASN A 625 -1.37 11.23 33.50
CA ASN A 625 -2.74 11.69 33.24
C ASN A 625 -3.47 10.75 32.26
N TYR A 626 -2.77 10.28 31.22
CA TYR A 626 -3.33 9.32 30.29
C TYR A 626 -3.70 8.00 30.97
N ARG A 627 -2.81 7.46 31.82
CA ARG A 627 -3.04 6.20 32.57
C ARG A 627 -4.23 6.30 33.52
N GLU A 628 -4.34 7.39 34.24
CA GLU A 628 -5.44 7.64 35.18
C GLU A 628 -6.81 7.70 34.49
N HIS A 629 -6.88 8.25 33.29
CA HIS A 629 -8.15 8.48 32.58
C HIS A 629 -8.49 7.39 31.56
N SER A 630 -7.51 6.59 31.09
CA SER A 630 -7.71 5.58 30.04
C SER A 630 -7.94 4.16 30.56
N GLY A 631 -7.75 3.90 31.88
CA GLY A 631 -7.73 2.53 32.44
C GLY A 631 -6.58 1.69 31.86
N TYR A 632 -5.46 2.34 31.52
CA TYR A 632 -4.29 1.69 30.93
C TYR A 632 -3.60 0.79 31.97
N GLU A 633 -3.52 -0.52 31.70
CA GLU A 633 -2.70 -1.45 32.45
C GLU A 633 -1.39 -1.71 31.68
N ARG A 634 -0.26 -1.59 32.39
CA ARG A 634 1.09 -1.72 31.83
C ARG A 634 1.34 -3.12 31.25
N HIS A 635 1.39 -3.26 29.93
CA HIS A 635 1.98 -4.43 29.31
C HIS A 635 3.49 -4.21 29.16
N GLY A 636 4.29 -5.03 29.84
CA GLY A 636 5.73 -5.00 30.12
C GLY A 636 6.79 -4.57 29.08
N LEU A 637 6.44 -3.74 28.09
CA LEU A 637 7.34 -3.26 27.01
C LEU A 637 7.62 -1.74 27.05
N GLU A 638 7.18 -1.02 28.07
CA GLU A 638 7.52 0.39 28.20
C GLU A 638 8.98 0.58 28.65
N ARG A 639 9.84 0.96 27.71
CA ARG A 639 11.05 1.70 28.04
C ARG A 639 10.67 3.18 28.14
N ALA A 640 11.03 3.84 29.23
CA ALA A 640 11.00 5.30 29.28
C ALA A 640 11.70 5.87 28.04
N PRO A 641 11.18 6.99 27.45
CA PRO A 641 11.90 7.67 26.37
C PRO A 641 13.33 7.97 26.85
N ASP A 642 14.31 7.79 25.95
CA ASP A 642 15.71 8.08 26.27
C ASP A 642 15.78 9.54 26.82
N PRO A 643 16.32 9.77 28.03
CA PRO A 643 16.45 11.11 28.57
C PRO A 643 17.15 12.10 27.65
N ARG A 644 17.97 11.60 26.71
CA ARG A 644 18.64 12.41 25.70
C ARG A 644 17.70 13.00 24.67
N THR A 645 16.65 12.26 24.27
CA THR A 645 15.58 12.79 23.39
C THR A 645 14.71 13.85 24.08
N LEU A 646 14.69 13.88 25.42
CA LEU A 646 13.98 14.91 26.20
C LEU A 646 14.87 16.12 26.46
N ALA A 647 16.18 15.93 26.66
CA ALA A 647 17.14 17.00 26.88
C ALA A 647 17.35 17.87 25.64
N ASP A 648 17.35 17.27 24.44
CA ASP A 648 17.45 18.00 23.17
C ASP A 648 16.21 18.87 22.89
N ALA A 649 15.05 18.54 23.48
CA ALA A 649 13.84 19.37 23.39
C ALA A 649 13.87 20.59 24.34
N GLN A 650 14.74 20.61 25.34
CA GLN A 650 14.87 21.71 26.32
C GLN A 650 16.04 22.67 26.01
N THR A 651 16.91 22.34 25.04
CA THR A 651 18.17 23.09 24.80
C THR A 651 18.10 24.06 23.61
N PHE A 652 16.90 24.37 23.10
CA PHE A 652 16.70 25.36 22.03
C PHE A 652 15.75 26.48 22.41
#